data_f557286c6c68f7483492f72da489dbfe
#
_entry.id   f557286c6c68f7483492f72da489dbfe
#
_cell.length_a   1.000
_cell.length_b   1.000
_cell.length_c   1.000
_cell.angle_alpha   90.00
_cell.angle_beta   90.00
_cell.angle_gamma   90.00
#
_symmetry.space_group_name_H-M   'P 1'
#
loop_
_entity.id
_entity.type
_entity.pdbx_description
1 polymer ?
#
loop_
_entity_poly.entity_id
_entity_poly.type
_entity_poly.pdbx_seq_one_letter_code
_entity_poly.pdbx_strand_id
1 'polypeptide(L)'
;MHREDSLRTLGLVAASLLCMCISGAAALPNPGEHGGHDRRDDRRGFTSGGTLTATQLRQLVAQMTLAEKVSMIHGAPEGTACNSNPASGPVFPVISPSFAGCAGQAGYNNGVPRLGIPPLRQTDGPAGIRLGHEATALPAPVGLAATFDRSAARDFGTVMGREGRAINQDVLYAPMINLVTVATAGRNFETLGEDAFLMGQIVSDEVRGIQREGLIATLKHFAMNDFENARMQTNIAIDEQTLQELELPAFEHGVRAGAGAIMCAYSRVNDVYSCSNDLLLNQVLRRQFGFTGWVLSDFGATHRLTDLIYGLDSAMPQGNNAGLRDEPDPGNLREPPGVGAPGTGRTLTSAVISGSPAVPVFNDWPAVPAFTGAQWQAALDDAVFHILTSMNRVGLLEGTPFGSHDTGGAPFLLPRPDLASLKPADFKIAQDIAEESATLLKNEHQALPLRHGDFHGAGVLVVGPTSVTPYVGGGGSAHVIPFDEVPSPFEALVAGAGRGAGVRYVPGYDLDGELVPPAAIGAPADSAFAGQHGWLRTQISTVLPANGAAPDPCSAACAADQLDPSVDYAATTLPAATAWRWQGTFTAPSAGTWQLKIFAAHQSNAQLFVDGLATNPNRRINLGLYASGGGGFGTSNLASWHGLVQTAKSHDPSSARFQQGGFTVTFAAGETHTLDLRAYADPSAPLQVRFEWVTPDWQVRSIAAAVQAARTATKAVIFVYDEGTEGSDRGGNDQAVGLRLPGYQDALIAAVAAVNHHTIVVLNAGDPVVMPWAGDVEAILQMWYPGQRGGPATANVLLGNTSPGGKLPISIPDDPSHISTFSPDCNPAVISSSPPNDGNCPLYPGAFEPGFISGDHSYKTIDFVTNGIFRGYRWHDHVGVEPLFPFGHGLSYTQFRYSDLDIDDSRGGGIEVSFVVRNIGRDGGAEVPQIYLGSPSNPPIGTDFALRKLVGFARVDLKPGQATRVKVRIDRRELSYWSVAQHDWVVAEGSRALYIGASSRDIRLRGQARIGR
;
A
#
# COMPACT_ATOMS: atom_id res chain seq x y z
N MET A 1 38.70 23.35 -28.57
CA MET A 1 38.24 24.73 -28.69
C MET A 1 37.03 24.72 -29.63
N HIS A 2 35.88 24.35 -29.13
CA HIS A 2 34.52 24.55 -29.67
C HIS A 2 33.61 23.55 -28.95
N ARG A 3 33.32 23.85 -27.69
CA ARG A 3 32.26 23.11 -26.91
C ARG A 3 31.85 23.83 -25.62
N GLU A 4 32.05 25.13 -25.52
CA GLU A 4 31.66 25.89 -24.30
C GLU A 4 30.60 26.98 -24.51
N ASP A 5 30.09 27.17 -25.72
CA ASP A 5 29.13 28.27 -26.01
C ASP A 5 27.64 27.85 -25.98
N SER A 6 27.31 26.56 -25.79
CA SER A 6 25.92 26.09 -25.81
C SER A 6 25.21 26.07 -24.44
N LEU A 7 25.95 26.21 -23.34
CA LEU A 7 25.39 26.16 -21.97
C LEU A 7 25.08 27.53 -21.36
N ARG A 8 25.43 28.62 -22.03
CA ARG A 8 25.14 30.01 -21.58
C ARG A 8 23.85 30.60 -22.12
N THR A 9 23.20 29.97 -23.07
CA THR A 9 21.99 30.50 -23.70
C THR A 9 20.71 29.94 -23.05
N LEU A 10 20.77 28.84 -22.34
CA LEU A 10 19.61 28.25 -21.61
C LEU A 10 19.38 28.90 -20.24
N GLY A 11 20.41 29.47 -19.61
CA GLY A 11 20.30 30.14 -18.32
C GLY A 11 19.65 31.53 -18.35
N LEU A 12 19.48 32.13 -19.52
CA LEU A 12 18.91 33.49 -19.66
C LEU A 12 17.43 33.50 -20.07
N VAL A 13 16.87 32.38 -20.49
CA VAL A 13 15.45 32.27 -20.87
C VAL A 13 14.59 31.99 -19.64
N ALA A 14 15.11 31.28 -18.62
CA ALA A 14 14.38 31.00 -17.38
C ALA A 14 14.22 32.22 -16.49
N ALA A 15 15.12 33.22 -16.55
CA ALA A 15 15.04 34.41 -15.71
C ALA A 15 14.15 35.52 -16.30
N SER A 16 13.77 35.46 -17.58
CA SER A 16 12.93 36.49 -18.20
C SER A 16 11.43 36.17 -18.19
N LEU A 17 11.04 34.97 -17.85
CA LEU A 17 9.62 34.56 -17.75
C LEU A 17 8.99 34.75 -16.36
N LEU A 18 9.80 35.13 -15.36
CA LEU A 18 9.29 35.32 -13.98
C LEU A 18 8.83 36.75 -13.66
N CYS A 19 8.90 37.67 -14.62
CA CYS A 19 8.64 39.11 -14.39
C CYS A 19 7.44 39.70 -15.14
N MET A 20 6.59 38.90 -15.83
CA MET A 20 5.47 39.44 -16.61
C MET A 20 4.07 38.92 -16.26
N CYS A 21 3.84 38.33 -15.12
CA CYS A 21 2.49 37.87 -14.69
C CYS A 21 1.96 38.60 -13.46
N ILE A 22 2.17 39.91 -13.34
CA ILE A 22 1.43 40.73 -12.36
C ILE A 22 0.77 41.86 -13.11
N SER A 23 -0.33 41.61 -13.76
CA SER A 23 -1.47 42.54 -13.96
C SER A 23 -2.46 41.96 -14.97
N GLY A 24 -3.60 41.51 -14.48
CA GLY A 24 -4.73 41.10 -15.31
C GLY A 24 -5.63 40.07 -14.63
N ALA A 25 -6.29 40.49 -13.54
CA ALA A 25 -7.43 39.71 -13.03
C ALA A 25 -8.62 39.89 -14.00
N ALA A 26 -8.71 39.03 -14.99
CA ALA A 26 -9.95 38.81 -15.71
C ALA A 26 -10.68 37.66 -15.00
N ALA A 27 -11.82 37.94 -14.41
CA ALA A 27 -12.71 36.96 -13.82
C ALA A 27 -13.10 35.92 -14.88
N LEU A 28 -12.70 34.69 -14.69
CA LEU A 28 -13.23 33.56 -15.43
C LEU A 28 -14.70 33.34 -15.06
N PRO A 29 -15.57 33.03 -16.02
CA PRO A 29 -16.98 32.82 -15.74
C PRO A 29 -17.18 31.57 -14.88
N ASN A 30 -18.05 31.61 -13.91
CA ASN A 30 -18.53 30.46 -13.14
C ASN A 30 -18.81 29.28 -14.08
N PRO A 31 -18.37 28.06 -13.76
CA PRO A 31 -18.75 26.88 -14.51
C PRO A 31 -20.26 26.68 -14.35
N GLY A 32 -20.98 26.99 -15.42
CA GLY A 32 -22.40 26.78 -15.51
C GLY A 32 -22.75 25.31 -15.28
N GLU A 33 -23.89 25.13 -14.66
CA GLU A 33 -24.61 23.90 -14.41
C GLU A 33 -24.53 22.94 -15.60
N HIS A 34 -23.88 21.80 -15.43
CA HIS A 34 -23.97 20.68 -16.38
C HIS A 34 -25.04 19.71 -15.90
N GLY A 35 -26.10 19.66 -16.67
CA GLY A 35 -27.32 18.95 -16.43
C GLY A 35 -27.24 17.44 -16.43
N GLY A 36 -27.87 16.91 -15.45
CA GLY A 36 -28.77 15.83 -15.30
C GLY A 36 -28.66 14.53 -16.10
N HIS A 37 -28.17 13.52 -15.41
CA HIS A 37 -28.82 12.25 -15.22
C HIS A 37 -28.07 11.55 -14.09
N ASP A 38 -28.58 11.68 -12.95
CA ASP A 38 -28.50 10.89 -11.72
C ASP A 38 -28.75 11.72 -10.45
N ARG A 39 -29.54 12.78 -10.60
CA ARG A 39 -29.84 13.70 -9.47
C ARG A 39 -30.94 13.18 -8.52
N ARG A 40 -31.36 11.93 -8.62
CA ARG A 40 -32.40 11.41 -7.73
C ARG A 40 -31.95 10.49 -6.62
N ASP A 41 -30.76 9.89 -6.70
CA ASP A 41 -30.22 9.03 -5.64
C ASP A 41 -29.15 9.71 -4.76
N ASP A 42 -28.45 10.72 -5.26
CA ASP A 42 -27.41 11.43 -4.51
C ASP A 42 -27.92 12.35 -3.37
N ARG A 43 -29.22 12.58 -3.27
CA ARG A 43 -29.78 13.44 -2.22
C ARG A 43 -30.19 12.73 -0.92
N ARG A 44 -29.98 11.44 -0.79
CA ARG A 44 -30.28 10.70 0.45
C ARG A 44 -29.04 10.13 1.14
N GLY A 45 -27.85 10.52 0.80
CA GLY A 45 -26.62 9.89 1.29
C GLY A 45 -25.69 10.73 2.13
N PHE A 46 -25.79 12.04 2.12
CA PHE A 46 -25.16 12.84 3.17
C PHE A 46 -26.25 13.16 4.20
N THR A 47 -26.30 12.42 5.29
CA THR A 47 -26.90 12.93 6.51
C THR A 47 -26.14 14.21 6.81
N SER A 48 -26.81 15.31 6.74
CA SER A 48 -26.32 16.66 6.95
C SER A 48 -25.56 16.75 8.26
N GLY A 49 -24.27 16.48 8.27
CA GLY A 49 -23.37 17.07 9.21
C GLY A 49 -23.52 18.57 9.05
N GLY A 50 -23.52 19.30 10.14
CA GLY A 50 -23.81 20.72 10.16
C GLY A 50 -23.01 21.45 9.11
N THR A 51 -23.68 22.02 8.13
CA THR A 51 -23.04 22.72 7.03
C THR A 51 -22.71 24.14 7.47
N LEU A 52 -21.61 24.28 8.20
CA LEU A 52 -21.03 25.61 8.44
C LEU A 52 -20.64 26.21 7.11
N THR A 53 -21.00 27.45 6.89
CA THR A 53 -20.56 28.22 5.73
C THR A 53 -19.06 28.54 5.84
N ALA A 54 -18.41 28.79 4.70
CA ALA A 54 -17.04 29.26 4.68
C ALA A 54 -16.81 30.50 5.57
N THR A 55 -17.79 31.41 5.64
CA THR A 55 -17.75 32.58 6.52
C THR A 55 -17.71 32.16 7.99
N GLN A 56 -18.55 31.22 8.42
CA GLN A 56 -18.56 30.71 9.80
C GLN A 56 -17.26 29.98 10.16
N LEU A 57 -16.71 29.19 9.24
CA LEU A 57 -15.40 28.54 9.43
C LEU A 57 -14.30 29.59 9.60
N ARG A 58 -14.25 30.63 8.78
CA ARG A 58 -13.28 31.73 8.96
C ARG A 58 -13.51 32.51 10.26
N GLN A 59 -14.74 32.62 10.74
CA GLN A 59 -15.04 33.19 12.06
C GLN A 59 -14.49 32.31 13.19
N LEU A 60 -14.52 30.99 13.08
CA LEU A 60 -13.88 30.08 14.03
C LEU A 60 -12.36 30.29 14.03
N VAL A 61 -11.73 30.32 12.85
CA VAL A 61 -10.28 30.60 12.73
C VAL A 61 -9.90 31.94 13.39
N ALA A 62 -10.71 33.00 13.17
CA ALA A 62 -10.46 34.33 13.77
C ALA A 62 -10.61 34.35 15.29
N GLN A 63 -11.37 33.43 15.88
CA GLN A 63 -11.53 33.30 17.33
C GLN A 63 -10.40 32.51 18.00
N MET A 64 -9.56 31.81 17.23
CA MET A 64 -8.46 31.02 17.75
C MET A 64 -7.28 31.92 18.10
N THR A 65 -6.61 31.58 19.19
CA THR A 65 -5.31 32.16 19.52
C THR A 65 -4.22 31.62 18.59
N LEU A 66 -3.09 32.30 18.48
CA LEU A 66 -1.96 31.81 17.68
C LEU A 66 -1.51 30.42 18.13
N ALA A 67 -1.41 30.18 19.43
CA ALA A 67 -1.02 28.88 19.98
C ALA A 67 -2.01 27.75 19.61
N GLU A 68 -3.32 28.00 19.62
CA GLU A 68 -4.33 27.05 19.21
C GLU A 68 -4.21 26.70 17.73
N LYS A 69 -3.96 27.68 16.85
CA LYS A 69 -3.76 27.47 15.42
C LYS A 69 -2.51 26.64 15.17
N VAL A 70 -1.39 26.98 15.77
CA VAL A 70 -0.13 26.24 15.65
C VAL A 70 -0.32 24.80 16.14
N SER A 71 -1.02 24.59 17.25
CA SER A 71 -1.27 23.25 17.80
C SER A 71 -2.12 22.35 16.90
N MET A 72 -2.95 22.92 16.02
CA MET A 72 -3.79 22.14 15.09
C MET A 72 -3.05 21.64 13.86
N ILE A 73 -1.97 22.31 13.45
CA ILE A 73 -1.31 22.05 12.15
C ILE A 73 -0.09 21.12 12.25
N HIS A 74 0.08 20.43 13.33
CA HIS A 74 1.08 19.37 13.46
C HIS A 74 0.56 18.23 14.33
N GLY A 75 1.16 17.05 14.14
CA GLY A 75 0.88 15.90 14.99
C GLY A 75 1.23 16.19 16.45
N ALA A 76 0.36 15.80 17.36
CA ALA A 76 0.63 15.86 18.79
C ALA A 76 1.38 14.62 19.26
N PRO A 77 2.15 14.70 20.37
CA PRO A 77 2.80 13.53 20.94
C PRO A 77 1.80 12.39 21.22
N GLU A 78 2.05 11.21 20.71
CA GLU A 78 1.39 9.99 21.19
C GLU A 78 1.54 9.97 22.72
N GLY A 79 0.42 9.83 23.41
CA GLY A 79 0.45 9.78 24.88
C GLY A 79 -0.03 11.03 25.60
N THR A 80 -0.04 12.23 25.02
CA THR A 80 -0.62 13.39 25.73
C THR A 80 -2.14 13.39 25.72
N ALA A 81 -2.76 12.81 24.68
CA ALA A 81 -4.22 12.62 24.63
C ALA A 81 -4.63 11.17 24.95
N CYS A 82 -3.69 10.24 24.94
CA CYS A 82 -3.91 8.83 25.08
C CYS A 82 -3.23 8.21 26.31
N ASN A 83 -2.48 9.01 27.05
CA ASN A 83 -1.82 8.53 28.26
C ASN A 83 -2.83 8.34 29.40
N SER A 84 -2.80 7.19 30.01
CA SER A 84 -3.54 6.87 31.23
C SER A 84 -3.10 7.70 32.44
N ASN A 85 -2.19 8.67 32.27
CA ASN A 85 -1.77 9.58 33.33
C ASN A 85 -2.58 10.88 33.31
N PRO A 86 -3.54 11.07 34.23
CA PRO A 86 -4.42 12.24 34.26
C PRO A 86 -3.73 13.57 34.56
N ALA A 87 -2.43 13.59 34.75
CA ALA A 87 -1.66 14.79 35.07
C ALA A 87 -1.21 15.64 33.88
N SER A 88 -1.47 15.26 32.65
CA SER A 88 -0.86 15.88 31.46
C SER A 88 -1.81 16.51 30.43
N GLY A 89 -3.00 16.97 30.80
CA GLY A 89 -3.84 17.79 29.91
C GLY A 89 -5.32 17.41 29.87
N PRO A 90 -6.17 18.20 29.20
CA PRO A 90 -7.60 17.96 29.16
C PRO A 90 -7.90 16.66 28.43
N VAL A 91 -8.33 15.66 29.20
CA VAL A 91 -8.78 14.38 28.69
C VAL A 91 -10.16 14.59 28.06
N PHE A 92 -10.26 14.42 26.73
CA PHE A 92 -11.57 14.29 26.10
C PHE A 92 -12.24 13.01 26.60
N PRO A 93 -13.55 13.00 26.86
CA PRO A 93 -14.23 11.83 27.37
C PRO A 93 -14.03 10.64 26.42
N VAL A 94 -13.49 9.56 26.94
CA VAL A 94 -13.41 8.26 26.24
C VAL A 94 -14.82 7.79 25.95
N ILE A 95 -15.16 7.61 24.69
CA ILE A 95 -16.54 7.37 24.25
C ILE A 95 -16.91 5.89 24.38
N SER A 96 -15.93 5.02 24.48
CA SER A 96 -16.15 3.59 24.74
C SER A 96 -15.17 3.07 25.78
N PRO A 97 -15.66 2.39 26.83
CA PRO A 97 -14.80 1.76 27.83
C PRO A 97 -13.90 0.64 27.25
N SER A 98 -14.26 0.07 26.10
CA SER A 98 -13.50 -0.99 25.43
C SER A 98 -12.28 -0.45 24.65
N PHE A 99 -12.21 0.85 24.40
CA PHE A 99 -11.08 1.53 23.78
C PHE A 99 -10.45 2.53 24.76
N ALA A 100 -10.08 2.04 25.92
CA ALA A 100 -9.46 2.80 26.99
C ALA A 100 -8.00 3.18 26.67
N GLY A 101 -7.77 3.79 25.53
CA GLY A 101 -6.49 4.29 25.11
C GLY A 101 -6.50 4.54 23.62
N CYS A 102 -5.68 5.43 23.15
CA CYS A 102 -5.48 5.65 21.72
C CYS A 102 -4.43 4.67 21.17
N ALA A 103 -4.24 3.54 21.80
CA ALA A 103 -3.32 2.51 21.34
C ALA A 103 -3.63 2.17 19.87
N GLY A 104 -2.65 2.33 19.02
CA GLY A 104 -2.72 1.92 17.63
C GLY A 104 -3.15 2.97 16.61
N GLN A 105 -3.47 4.22 16.96
CA GLN A 105 -3.69 5.24 15.94
C GLN A 105 -2.36 5.67 15.30
N ALA A 106 -2.41 5.99 13.98
CA ALA A 106 -1.24 6.40 13.23
C ALA A 106 -0.88 7.87 13.48
N GLY A 107 -1.86 8.73 13.77
CA GLY A 107 -1.64 10.13 13.99
C GLY A 107 -2.72 10.80 14.84
N TYR A 108 -2.42 12.00 15.30
CA TYR A 108 -3.33 12.79 16.12
C TYR A 108 -3.06 14.28 15.97
N ASN A 109 -4.08 15.07 15.69
CA ASN A 109 -4.00 16.53 15.75
C ASN A 109 -4.88 17.06 16.90
N ASN A 110 -4.36 18.04 17.61
CA ASN A 110 -5.13 18.68 18.70
C ASN A 110 -6.37 19.39 18.17
N GLY A 111 -7.45 19.34 18.94
CA GLY A 111 -8.62 20.20 18.74
C GLY A 111 -8.51 21.51 19.49
N VAL A 112 -9.59 22.30 19.49
CA VAL A 112 -9.73 23.52 20.28
C VAL A 112 -10.99 23.39 21.16
N PRO A 113 -10.86 22.78 22.36
CA PRO A 113 -12.01 22.46 23.20
C PRO A 113 -12.86 23.69 23.56
N ARG A 114 -12.22 24.82 23.78
CA ARG A 114 -12.88 26.09 24.07
C ARG A 114 -13.87 26.54 23.01
N LEU A 115 -13.64 26.13 21.76
CA LEU A 115 -14.49 26.43 20.62
C LEU A 115 -15.34 25.21 20.19
N GLY A 116 -15.34 24.13 20.96
CA GLY A 116 -16.05 22.90 20.63
C GLY A 116 -15.46 22.14 19.45
N ILE A 117 -14.21 22.43 19.05
CA ILE A 117 -13.52 21.73 17.95
C ILE A 117 -12.84 20.49 18.52
N PRO A 118 -13.26 19.28 18.10
CA PRO A 118 -12.63 18.04 18.57
C PRO A 118 -11.24 17.83 17.96
N PRO A 119 -10.40 16.97 18.57
CA PRO A 119 -9.18 16.51 17.94
C PRO A 119 -9.49 15.61 16.74
N LEU A 120 -8.48 15.38 15.89
CA LEU A 120 -8.52 14.40 14.81
C LEU A 120 -7.66 13.19 15.15
N ARG A 121 -8.27 12.02 15.20
CA ARG A 121 -7.63 10.72 15.35
C ARG A 121 -7.48 10.11 13.99
N GLN A 122 -6.30 9.65 13.68
CA GLN A 122 -5.93 9.26 12.33
C GLN A 122 -5.40 7.82 12.32
N THR A 123 -5.81 7.06 11.32
CA THR A 123 -5.41 5.66 11.16
C THR A 123 -4.91 5.40 9.75
N ASP A 124 -3.99 4.46 9.62
CA ASP A 124 -3.63 3.86 8.33
C ASP A 124 -4.73 2.91 7.84
N GLY A 125 -4.63 2.51 6.57
CA GLY A 125 -5.33 1.36 6.08
C GLY A 125 -5.92 1.39 4.68
N PRO A 126 -5.14 1.22 3.60
CA PRO A 126 -5.72 1.03 2.27
C PRO A 126 -6.44 -0.31 2.07
N ALA A 127 -6.16 -1.32 2.88
CA ALA A 127 -6.79 -2.65 2.80
C ALA A 127 -7.70 -2.96 4.02
N GLY A 128 -8.16 -1.95 4.72
CA GLY A 128 -8.92 -2.03 5.96
C GLY A 128 -8.29 -1.16 7.05
N ILE A 129 -8.87 -1.09 8.22
CA ILE A 129 -8.37 -0.23 9.29
C ILE A 129 -7.14 -0.88 9.95
N ARG A 130 -6.02 -0.16 9.93
CA ARG A 130 -4.79 -0.59 10.58
C ARG A 130 -4.60 0.11 11.92
N LEU A 131 -4.91 -0.61 12.97
CA LEU A 131 -4.63 -0.21 14.35
C LEU A 131 -4.06 -1.42 15.09
N GLY A 132 -3.65 -1.25 16.33
CA GLY A 132 -3.31 -2.37 17.21
C GLY A 132 -4.52 -3.26 17.58
N HIS A 133 -5.62 -3.17 16.83
CA HIS A 133 -6.88 -3.88 17.05
C HIS A 133 -7.28 -4.65 15.79
N GLU A 134 -8.14 -5.62 15.98
CA GLU A 134 -8.73 -6.39 14.89
C GLU A 134 -9.71 -5.53 14.08
N ALA A 135 -9.66 -5.70 12.75
CA ALA A 135 -10.61 -5.13 11.80
C ALA A 135 -10.82 -6.12 10.64
N THR A 136 -11.80 -5.85 9.78
CA THR A 136 -11.97 -6.64 8.56
C THR A 136 -10.81 -6.37 7.61
N ALA A 137 -9.95 -7.38 7.40
CA ALA A 137 -8.96 -7.32 6.34
C ALA A 137 -9.67 -7.53 4.99
N LEU A 138 -9.79 -6.46 4.23
CA LEU A 138 -10.35 -6.46 2.89
C LEU A 138 -9.34 -7.03 1.88
N PRO A 139 -9.76 -7.46 0.68
CA PRO A 139 -8.83 -7.73 -0.41
C PRO A 139 -7.93 -6.53 -0.67
N ALA A 140 -6.71 -6.78 -1.14
CA ALA A 140 -5.79 -5.69 -1.49
C ALA A 140 -6.41 -4.75 -2.54
N PRO A 141 -6.12 -3.44 -2.52
CA PRO A 141 -6.67 -2.47 -3.47
C PRO A 141 -6.42 -2.82 -4.95
N VAL A 142 -5.29 -3.44 -5.29
CA VAL A 142 -5.06 -3.96 -6.65
C VAL A 142 -6.10 -5.02 -7.03
N GLY A 143 -6.53 -5.86 -6.08
CA GLY A 143 -7.64 -6.80 -6.26
C GLY A 143 -8.98 -6.06 -6.40
N LEU A 144 -9.22 -5.00 -5.63
CA LEU A 144 -10.40 -4.15 -5.84
C LEU A 144 -10.42 -3.57 -7.25
N ALA A 145 -9.30 -3.06 -7.75
CA ALA A 145 -9.21 -2.55 -9.12
C ALA A 145 -9.47 -3.66 -10.16
N ALA A 146 -9.06 -4.91 -9.88
CA ALA A 146 -9.32 -6.05 -10.76
C ALA A 146 -10.81 -6.38 -10.92
N THR A 147 -11.67 -5.93 -10.02
CA THR A 147 -13.14 -6.06 -10.19
C THR A 147 -13.68 -5.21 -11.34
N PHE A 148 -13.04 -4.09 -11.68
CA PHE A 148 -13.59 -3.07 -12.57
C PHE A 148 -15.03 -2.69 -12.18
N ASP A 149 -15.32 -2.71 -10.89
CA ASP A 149 -16.65 -2.43 -10.34
C ASP A 149 -16.62 -1.25 -9.37
N ARG A 150 -17.29 -0.19 -9.76
CA ARG A 150 -17.44 1.03 -8.96
C ARG A 150 -18.33 0.84 -7.74
N SER A 151 -19.25 -0.14 -7.78
CA SER A 151 -20.09 -0.45 -6.61
C SER A 151 -19.27 -1.21 -5.55
N ALA A 152 -18.43 -2.15 -5.97
CA ALA A 152 -17.48 -2.83 -5.09
C ALA A 152 -16.52 -1.81 -4.42
N ALA A 153 -16.04 -0.81 -5.16
CA ALA A 153 -15.21 0.26 -4.61
C ALA A 153 -15.93 1.09 -3.54
N ARG A 154 -17.22 1.39 -3.76
CA ARG A 154 -18.04 2.10 -2.78
C ARG A 154 -18.27 1.27 -1.52
N ASP A 155 -18.56 -0.02 -1.67
CA ASP A 155 -18.78 -0.94 -0.55
C ASP A 155 -17.48 -1.16 0.23
N PHE A 156 -16.33 -1.26 -0.46
CA PHE A 156 -15.00 -1.32 0.14
C PHE A 156 -14.73 -0.10 1.03
N GLY A 157 -14.95 1.10 0.49
CA GLY A 157 -14.83 2.34 1.27
C GLY A 157 -15.81 2.42 2.43
N THR A 158 -17.04 1.88 2.29
CA THR A 158 -18.05 1.85 3.34
C THR A 158 -17.60 0.98 4.52
N VAL A 159 -17.00 -0.19 4.27
CA VAL A 159 -16.44 -1.03 5.35
C VAL A 159 -15.39 -0.26 6.14
N MET A 160 -14.41 0.31 5.44
CA MET A 160 -13.36 1.09 6.11
C MET A 160 -13.91 2.28 6.88
N GLY A 161 -14.85 3.02 6.28
CA GLY A 161 -15.47 4.19 6.92
C GLY A 161 -16.18 3.82 8.21
N ARG A 162 -17.08 2.81 8.18
CA ARG A 162 -17.88 2.45 9.36
C ARG A 162 -17.07 1.75 10.46
N GLU A 163 -16.10 0.90 10.10
CA GLU A 163 -15.19 0.28 11.09
C GLU A 163 -14.26 1.32 11.72
N GLY A 164 -13.68 2.24 10.93
CA GLY A 164 -12.88 3.34 11.46
C GLY A 164 -13.67 4.20 12.44
N ARG A 165 -14.93 4.49 12.13
CA ARG A 165 -15.85 5.17 13.04
C ARG A 165 -16.12 4.36 14.30
N ALA A 166 -16.36 3.05 14.17
CA ALA A 166 -16.61 2.15 15.30
C ALA A 166 -15.46 2.16 16.31
N ILE A 167 -14.23 2.23 15.83
CA ILE A 167 -13.02 2.25 16.65
C ILE A 167 -12.45 3.66 16.91
N ASN A 168 -13.29 4.66 16.84
CA ASN A 168 -13.00 6.03 17.27
C ASN A 168 -11.98 6.78 16.42
N GLN A 169 -11.90 6.52 15.13
CA GLN A 169 -11.07 7.28 14.20
C GLN A 169 -11.88 8.36 13.49
N ASP A 170 -11.20 9.38 12.99
CA ASP A 170 -11.78 10.54 12.32
C ASP A 170 -11.19 10.73 10.91
N VAL A 171 -9.97 10.24 10.67
CA VAL A 171 -9.24 10.33 9.40
C VAL A 171 -8.65 8.98 9.04
N LEU A 172 -8.75 8.60 7.78
CA LEU A 172 -8.16 7.38 7.22
C LEU A 172 -7.13 7.74 6.15
N TYR A 173 -5.91 7.21 6.26
CA TYR A 173 -4.84 7.36 5.27
C TYR A 173 -5.02 6.39 4.11
N ALA A 174 -6.13 6.57 3.40
CA ALA A 174 -6.55 5.84 2.20
C ALA A 174 -7.51 6.70 1.37
N PRO A 175 -7.58 6.43 0.06
CA PRO A 175 -6.89 5.44 -0.80
C PRO A 175 -5.43 5.79 -1.14
N MET A 176 -4.62 4.75 -1.45
CA MET A 176 -3.35 4.91 -2.14
C MET A 176 -3.56 4.83 -3.66
N ILE A 177 -3.08 5.84 -4.39
CA ILE A 177 -3.36 6.00 -5.83
C ILE A 177 -2.13 6.43 -6.63
N ASN A 178 -0.95 5.93 -6.24
CA ASN A 178 0.23 5.99 -7.07
C ASN A 178 0.16 4.90 -8.16
N LEU A 179 0.77 5.15 -9.32
CA LEU A 179 0.75 4.19 -10.42
C LEU A 179 1.71 3.01 -10.17
N VAL A 180 1.38 1.85 -10.71
CA VAL A 180 2.32 0.75 -10.86
C VAL A 180 3.27 1.06 -12.01
N THR A 181 4.23 1.94 -11.76
CA THR A 181 5.28 2.30 -12.70
C THR A 181 6.49 1.37 -12.56
N VAL A 182 6.91 1.12 -11.32
CA VAL A 182 7.95 0.15 -10.98
C VAL A 182 7.30 -1.18 -10.63
N ALA A 183 7.46 -2.17 -11.49
CA ALA A 183 6.77 -3.44 -11.37
C ALA A 183 7.13 -4.24 -10.09
N THR A 184 8.28 -3.93 -9.47
CA THR A 184 8.74 -4.55 -8.22
C THR A 184 8.50 -3.70 -6.99
N ALA A 185 7.81 -2.56 -7.11
CA ALA A 185 7.58 -1.69 -5.96
C ALA A 185 6.81 -2.41 -4.85
N GLY A 186 7.34 -2.35 -3.64
CA GLY A 186 6.81 -3.15 -2.53
C GLY A 186 5.37 -2.85 -2.13
N ARG A 187 4.82 -1.71 -2.55
CA ARG A 187 3.45 -1.28 -2.26
C ARG A 187 2.50 -1.34 -3.45
N ASN A 188 2.86 -2.01 -4.54
CA ASN A 188 1.95 -2.15 -5.68
C ASN A 188 0.60 -2.78 -5.29
N PHE A 189 0.58 -3.68 -4.32
CA PHE A 189 -0.64 -4.28 -3.81
C PHE A 189 -1.62 -3.27 -3.19
N GLU A 190 -1.11 -2.13 -2.68
CA GLU A 190 -1.91 -1.07 -2.06
C GLU A 190 -2.55 -0.12 -3.07
N THR A 191 -2.10 -0.12 -4.32
CA THR A 191 -2.58 0.80 -5.36
C THR A 191 -3.58 0.13 -6.29
N LEU A 192 -4.11 0.90 -7.22
CA LEU A 192 -5.21 0.49 -8.10
C LEU A 192 -4.75 0.15 -9.54
N GLY A 193 -3.45 -0.10 -9.74
CA GLY A 193 -2.90 -0.60 -10.99
C GLY A 193 -2.10 0.41 -11.82
N GLU A 194 -1.99 0.14 -13.13
CA GLU A 194 -1.12 0.88 -14.06
C GLU A 194 -1.86 1.89 -14.95
N ASP A 195 -3.20 2.00 -14.81
CA ASP A 195 -4.03 2.88 -15.65
C ASP A 195 -4.72 3.98 -14.85
N ALA A 196 -4.37 5.23 -15.15
CA ALA A 196 -4.89 6.40 -14.45
C ALA A 196 -6.41 6.59 -14.56
N PHE A 197 -7.04 6.15 -15.67
CA PHE A 197 -8.50 6.23 -15.84
C PHE A 197 -9.21 5.21 -14.95
N LEU A 198 -8.80 3.93 -14.99
CA LEU A 198 -9.36 2.89 -14.12
C LEU A 198 -9.25 3.32 -12.66
N MET A 199 -8.06 3.74 -12.25
CA MET A 199 -7.77 4.20 -10.90
C MET A 199 -8.67 5.36 -10.50
N GLY A 200 -8.84 6.36 -11.39
CA GLY A 200 -9.72 7.51 -11.17
C GLY A 200 -11.20 7.12 -10.96
N GLN A 201 -11.68 6.10 -11.68
CA GLN A 201 -13.07 5.63 -11.52
C GLN A 201 -13.27 4.90 -10.20
N ILE A 202 -12.32 4.03 -9.80
CA ILE A 202 -12.39 3.25 -8.57
C ILE A 202 -12.25 4.16 -7.34
N VAL A 203 -11.22 5.01 -7.31
CA VAL A 203 -10.98 5.93 -6.17
C VAL A 203 -12.13 6.87 -5.90
N SER A 204 -12.84 7.29 -6.96
CA SER A 204 -13.99 8.20 -6.80
C SER A 204 -15.10 7.59 -5.95
N ASP A 205 -15.40 6.32 -6.13
CA ASP A 205 -16.45 5.65 -5.39
C ASP A 205 -15.97 5.14 -4.03
N GLU A 206 -14.71 4.76 -3.89
CA GLU A 206 -14.08 4.42 -2.61
C GLU A 206 -14.09 5.62 -1.64
N VAL A 207 -13.66 6.81 -2.09
CA VAL A 207 -13.74 8.05 -1.31
C VAL A 207 -15.17 8.35 -0.85
N ARG A 208 -16.15 8.18 -1.74
CA ARG A 208 -17.56 8.38 -1.37
C ARG A 208 -18.03 7.38 -0.32
N GLY A 209 -17.60 6.12 -0.42
CA GLY A 209 -17.88 5.09 0.57
C GLY A 209 -17.32 5.45 1.95
N ILE A 210 -16.05 5.80 2.04
CA ILE A 210 -15.37 6.19 3.29
C ILE A 210 -16.07 7.39 3.94
N GLN A 211 -16.25 8.46 3.17
CA GLN A 211 -16.74 9.73 3.73
C GLN A 211 -18.23 9.73 4.05
N ARG A 212 -19.02 8.88 3.38
CA ARG A 212 -20.44 8.69 3.73
C ARG A 212 -20.62 8.18 5.16
N GLU A 213 -19.66 7.42 5.67
CA GLU A 213 -19.68 6.89 7.04
C GLU A 213 -19.13 7.91 8.07
N GLY A 214 -18.71 9.10 7.64
CA GLY A 214 -18.23 10.17 8.52
C GLY A 214 -16.74 10.12 8.84
N LEU A 215 -15.93 9.41 8.06
CA LEU A 215 -14.48 9.36 8.16
C LEU A 215 -13.87 10.20 7.03
N ILE A 216 -12.85 10.99 7.31
CA ILE A 216 -12.15 11.80 6.30
C ILE A 216 -11.21 10.88 5.50
N ALA A 217 -11.42 10.77 4.18
CA ALA A 217 -10.53 10.05 3.29
C ALA A 217 -9.30 10.89 2.93
N THR A 218 -8.12 10.30 2.93
CA THR A 218 -6.84 10.92 2.60
C THR A 218 -6.22 10.24 1.39
N LEU A 219 -6.21 10.92 0.24
CA LEU A 219 -5.52 10.42 -0.95
C LEU A 219 -4.01 10.46 -0.74
N LYS A 220 -3.31 9.37 -1.09
CA LYS A 220 -1.85 9.27 -0.91
C LYS A 220 -1.17 8.52 -2.06
N HIS A 221 0.08 8.80 -2.35
CA HIS A 221 0.94 9.87 -1.82
C HIS A 221 1.14 10.88 -2.94
N PHE A 222 0.84 12.16 -2.70
CA PHE A 222 0.86 13.21 -3.72
C PHE A 222 2.24 13.90 -3.77
N ALA A 223 3.10 13.62 -4.77
CA ALA A 223 2.85 12.69 -5.86
C ALA A 223 4.05 11.75 -6.05
N MET A 224 3.83 10.67 -6.81
CA MET A 224 4.91 9.81 -7.33
C MET A 224 5.69 9.02 -6.27
N ASN A 225 4.99 8.33 -5.38
CA ASN A 225 5.58 7.30 -4.53
C ASN A 225 5.40 5.92 -5.20
N ASP A 226 6.03 5.73 -6.36
CA ASP A 226 5.88 4.57 -7.23
C ASP A 226 6.89 3.45 -6.93
N PHE A 227 7.68 3.62 -5.88
CA PHE A 227 8.72 2.70 -5.41
C PHE A 227 8.99 2.95 -3.92
N GLU A 228 9.62 1.98 -3.26
CA GLU A 228 9.92 2.05 -1.84
C GLU A 228 11.42 2.26 -1.54
N ASN A 229 12.29 1.71 -2.38
CA ASN A 229 13.73 1.83 -2.19
C ASN A 229 14.18 3.31 -2.30
N ALA A 230 14.89 3.77 -1.28
CA ALA A 230 15.41 5.15 -1.20
C ALA A 230 14.36 6.27 -1.43
N ARG A 231 13.07 6.01 -1.23
CA ARG A 231 11.96 6.96 -1.51
C ARG A 231 12.13 8.35 -0.88
N MET A 232 12.80 8.44 0.28
CA MET A 232 13.08 9.71 0.97
C MET A 232 14.26 10.49 0.38
N GLN A 233 15.07 9.87 -0.48
CA GLN A 233 16.33 10.41 -1.02
C GLN A 233 16.29 10.58 -2.53
N THR A 234 15.19 10.21 -3.15
CA THR A 234 15.07 10.15 -4.60
C THR A 234 14.47 11.44 -5.15
N ASN A 235 15.04 11.91 -6.26
CA ASN A 235 14.46 12.92 -7.13
C ASN A 235 13.87 12.24 -8.37
N ILE A 236 12.67 12.59 -8.76
CA ILE A 236 12.01 12.07 -9.95
C ILE A 236 11.98 13.19 -10.99
N ALA A 237 12.73 13.02 -12.08
CA ALA A 237 12.62 13.86 -13.25
C ALA A 237 11.45 13.37 -14.11
N ILE A 238 10.47 14.23 -14.35
CA ILE A 238 9.27 13.91 -15.14
C ILE A 238 8.89 15.11 -16.01
N ASP A 239 8.47 14.85 -17.23
CA ASP A 239 7.92 15.87 -18.11
C ASP A 239 6.47 16.24 -17.73
N GLU A 240 6.05 17.43 -18.18
CA GLU A 240 4.75 17.99 -17.81
C GLU A 240 3.58 17.17 -18.37
N GLN A 241 3.69 16.63 -19.60
CA GLN A 241 2.64 15.83 -20.21
C GLN A 241 2.43 14.54 -19.41
N THR A 242 3.51 13.84 -19.10
CA THR A 242 3.47 12.60 -18.33
C THR A 242 2.89 12.82 -16.93
N LEU A 243 3.33 13.86 -16.25
CA LEU A 243 2.80 14.22 -14.93
C LEU A 243 1.28 14.45 -14.99
N GLN A 244 0.80 15.23 -15.95
CA GLN A 244 -0.61 15.60 -16.08
C GLN A 244 -1.50 14.47 -16.63
N GLU A 245 -0.99 13.59 -17.51
CA GLU A 245 -1.79 12.55 -18.15
C GLU A 245 -1.78 11.21 -17.39
N LEU A 246 -0.75 10.93 -16.59
CA LEU A 246 -0.62 9.67 -15.88
C LEU A 246 -0.66 9.80 -14.36
N GLU A 247 0.16 10.64 -13.77
CA GLU A 247 0.35 10.65 -12.31
C GLU A 247 -0.77 11.39 -11.56
N LEU A 248 -1.26 12.46 -12.13
CA LEU A 248 -2.21 13.35 -11.45
C LEU A 248 -3.70 13.03 -11.65
N PRO A 249 -4.18 12.35 -12.72
CA PRO A 249 -5.61 12.21 -12.95
C PRO A 249 -6.36 11.44 -11.85
N ALA A 250 -5.77 10.42 -11.24
CA ALA A 250 -6.41 9.70 -10.15
C ALA A 250 -6.65 10.61 -8.93
N PHE A 251 -5.69 11.49 -8.61
CA PHE A 251 -5.84 12.50 -7.56
C PHE A 251 -6.93 13.52 -7.91
N GLU A 252 -6.99 13.99 -9.16
CA GLU A 252 -8.04 14.88 -9.64
C GLU A 252 -9.43 14.24 -9.45
N HIS A 253 -9.57 12.96 -9.80
CA HIS A 253 -10.81 12.21 -9.62
C HIS A 253 -11.20 12.08 -8.14
N GLY A 254 -10.27 11.76 -7.26
CA GLY A 254 -10.51 11.69 -5.82
C GLY A 254 -10.88 13.04 -5.20
N VAL A 255 -10.22 14.14 -5.64
CA VAL A 255 -10.60 15.52 -5.25
C VAL A 255 -12.02 15.86 -5.69
N ARG A 256 -12.38 15.54 -6.94
CA ARG A 256 -13.74 15.74 -7.45
C ARG A 256 -14.79 14.88 -6.73
N ALA A 257 -14.40 13.71 -6.27
CA ALA A 257 -15.24 12.85 -5.42
C ALA A 257 -15.44 13.42 -4.00
N GLY A 258 -14.66 14.44 -3.63
CA GLY A 258 -14.79 15.17 -2.38
C GLY A 258 -13.84 14.72 -1.28
N ALA A 259 -12.72 14.09 -1.59
CA ALA A 259 -11.71 13.75 -0.59
C ALA A 259 -11.40 14.91 0.34
N GLY A 260 -11.36 14.64 1.65
CA GLY A 260 -11.16 15.67 2.66
C GLY A 260 -9.68 15.98 2.91
N ALA A 261 -8.78 15.04 2.63
CA ALA A 261 -7.37 15.21 2.87
C ALA A 261 -6.51 14.65 1.73
N ILE A 262 -5.27 15.13 1.64
CA ILE A 262 -4.22 14.62 0.76
C ILE A 262 -2.92 14.51 1.55
N MET A 263 -2.21 13.40 1.41
CA MET A 263 -0.89 13.20 1.99
C MET A 263 0.17 13.42 0.92
N CYS A 264 1.07 14.41 1.11
CA CYS A 264 2.18 14.64 0.20
C CYS A 264 3.29 13.60 0.40
N ALA A 265 3.95 13.21 -0.70
CA ALA A 265 4.94 12.13 -0.74
C ALA A 265 6.31 12.53 -0.17
N TYR A 266 7.16 11.52 0.07
CA TYR A 266 8.55 11.71 0.50
C TYR A 266 9.47 12.25 -0.60
N SER A 267 9.26 11.77 -1.84
CA SER A 267 10.17 12.01 -2.96
C SER A 267 10.20 13.48 -3.41
N ARG A 268 11.28 13.85 -4.08
CA ARG A 268 11.33 15.08 -4.87
C ARG A 268 10.70 14.82 -6.23
N VAL A 269 10.05 15.84 -6.76
CA VAL A 269 9.55 15.89 -8.14
C VAL A 269 10.18 17.10 -8.79
N ASN A 270 10.98 16.87 -9.82
CA ASN A 270 11.73 17.92 -10.50
C ASN A 270 12.52 18.82 -9.50
N ASP A 271 13.34 18.16 -8.68
CA ASP A 271 14.24 18.73 -7.68
C ASP A 271 13.59 19.32 -6.42
N VAL A 272 12.26 19.31 -6.29
CA VAL A 272 11.56 19.88 -5.14
C VAL A 272 10.80 18.79 -4.39
N TYR A 273 11.02 18.69 -3.07
CA TYR A 273 10.26 17.75 -2.24
C TYR A 273 8.75 17.97 -2.36
N SER A 274 7.99 16.91 -2.51
CA SER A 274 6.55 16.97 -2.77
C SER A 274 5.80 17.84 -1.74
N CYS A 275 6.16 17.74 -0.46
CA CYS A 275 5.55 18.54 0.60
C CYS A 275 6.00 20.03 0.64
N SER A 276 7.02 20.37 -0.16
CA SER A 276 7.55 21.75 -0.32
C SER A 276 7.28 22.32 -1.71
N ASN A 277 6.51 21.61 -2.55
CA ASN A 277 6.38 21.90 -3.97
C ASN A 277 5.16 22.79 -4.27
N ASP A 278 5.41 24.10 -4.46
CA ASP A 278 4.36 25.08 -4.81
C ASP A 278 3.60 24.73 -6.09
N LEU A 279 4.30 24.16 -7.10
CA LEU A 279 3.64 23.73 -8.33
C LEU A 279 2.61 22.63 -8.04
N LEU A 280 3.00 21.61 -7.28
CA LEU A 280 2.09 20.50 -6.95
C LEU A 280 0.97 20.96 -6.01
N LEU A 281 1.31 21.60 -4.88
CA LEU A 281 0.34 21.86 -3.82
C LEU A 281 -0.55 23.06 -4.09
N ASN A 282 0.01 24.20 -4.52
CA ASN A 282 -0.77 25.41 -4.74
C ASN A 282 -1.30 25.53 -6.18
N GLN A 283 -0.48 25.25 -7.19
CA GLN A 283 -0.92 25.49 -8.58
C GLN A 283 -1.79 24.36 -9.10
N VAL A 284 -1.32 23.10 -9.01
CA VAL A 284 -2.09 21.93 -9.46
C VAL A 284 -3.23 21.62 -8.49
N LEU A 285 -2.91 21.29 -7.26
CA LEU A 285 -3.90 20.78 -6.32
C LEU A 285 -4.97 21.81 -5.96
N ARG A 286 -4.55 23.03 -5.53
CA ARG A 286 -5.50 24.06 -5.10
C ARG A 286 -6.19 24.76 -6.27
N ARG A 287 -5.40 25.23 -7.27
CA ARG A 287 -5.96 26.08 -8.33
C ARG A 287 -6.55 25.27 -9.48
N GLN A 288 -5.83 24.26 -9.99
CA GLN A 288 -6.28 23.47 -11.14
C GLN A 288 -7.36 22.46 -10.73
N PHE A 289 -7.19 21.69 -9.64
CA PHE A 289 -8.17 20.69 -9.19
C PHE A 289 -9.26 21.28 -8.29
N GLY A 290 -9.06 22.47 -7.71
CA GLY A 290 -10.01 23.12 -6.80
C GLY A 290 -10.10 22.44 -5.44
N PHE A 291 -9.03 21.80 -4.96
CA PHE A 291 -9.04 21.13 -3.68
C PHE A 291 -9.22 22.10 -2.51
N THR A 292 -10.21 21.84 -1.69
CA THR A 292 -10.58 22.68 -0.53
C THR A 292 -10.31 22.03 0.82
N GLY A 293 -9.92 20.75 0.84
CA GLY A 293 -9.49 20.05 2.04
C GLY A 293 -8.07 20.39 2.47
N TRP A 294 -7.49 19.64 3.36
CA TRP A 294 -6.17 19.88 3.92
C TRP A 294 -5.11 18.94 3.38
N VAL A 295 -3.86 19.44 3.32
CA VAL A 295 -2.67 18.67 2.94
C VAL A 295 -1.90 18.34 4.19
N LEU A 296 -1.67 17.04 4.45
CA LEU A 296 -0.77 16.56 5.50
C LEU A 296 0.49 15.97 4.88
N SER A 297 1.59 16.02 5.62
CA SER A 297 2.82 15.35 5.19
C SER A 297 2.73 13.85 5.41
N ASP A 298 3.39 13.06 4.57
CA ASP A 298 3.82 11.73 5.00
C ASP A 298 4.76 11.84 6.22
N PHE A 299 4.96 10.75 6.93
CA PHE A 299 5.62 10.76 8.23
C PHE A 299 7.09 11.18 8.13
N GLY A 300 7.37 12.41 8.55
CA GLY A 300 8.71 12.99 8.44
C GLY A 300 9.04 13.61 7.08
N ALA A 301 8.07 13.75 6.18
CA ALA A 301 8.27 14.39 4.87
C ALA A 301 8.23 15.92 4.91
N THR A 302 8.03 16.51 6.08
CA THR A 302 8.14 17.96 6.28
C THR A 302 9.59 18.33 6.52
N HIS A 303 10.08 19.32 5.79
CA HIS A 303 11.50 19.67 5.78
C HIS A 303 11.78 21.08 6.30
N ARG A 304 10.82 22.00 6.14
CA ARG A 304 11.01 23.43 6.44
C ARG A 304 9.73 24.10 6.94
N LEU A 305 9.84 25.15 7.71
CA LEU A 305 8.69 25.99 8.09
C LEU A 305 7.98 26.56 6.86
N THR A 306 8.72 26.87 5.80
CA THR A 306 8.17 27.43 4.56
C THR A 306 7.27 26.46 3.79
N ASP A 307 7.27 25.19 4.12
CA ASP A 307 6.35 24.22 3.52
C ASP A 307 4.88 24.63 3.76
N LEU A 308 4.59 25.28 4.89
CA LEU A 308 3.29 25.89 5.16
C LEU A 308 2.88 26.92 4.09
N ILE A 309 3.80 27.77 3.65
CA ILE A 309 3.52 28.77 2.60
C ILE A 309 3.38 28.11 1.22
N TYR A 310 4.08 27.01 1.02
CA TYR A 310 4.01 26.25 -0.22
C TYR A 310 2.81 25.28 -0.29
N GLY A 311 1.92 25.30 0.70
CA GLY A 311 0.63 24.63 0.65
C GLY A 311 0.48 23.39 1.53
N LEU A 312 1.48 23.05 2.35
CA LEU A 312 1.34 22.06 3.40
C LEU A 312 0.50 22.62 4.55
N ASP A 313 -0.55 21.94 4.97
CA ASP A 313 -1.40 22.40 6.06
C ASP A 313 -1.09 21.72 7.40
N SER A 314 -0.48 20.53 7.40
CA SER A 314 -0.17 19.83 8.66
C SER A 314 1.06 18.93 8.53
N ALA A 315 1.97 19.01 9.49
CA ALA A 315 3.14 18.15 9.58
C ALA A 315 2.87 16.91 10.43
N MET A 316 3.20 15.71 9.91
CA MET A 316 2.99 14.42 10.56
C MET A 316 4.31 13.64 10.66
N PRO A 317 4.46 12.64 11.58
CA PRO A 317 3.64 12.46 12.76
C PRO A 317 4.00 13.51 13.81
N GLN A 318 4.16 13.11 15.02
CA GLN A 318 4.56 13.99 16.09
C GLN A 318 6.07 14.03 16.30
N GLY A 319 6.49 14.92 17.16
CA GLY A 319 7.70 14.89 17.96
C GLY A 319 8.95 15.38 17.24
N ASN A 320 9.89 14.60 16.78
CA ASN A 320 11.22 15.04 16.34
C ASN A 320 11.33 15.49 14.89
N ASN A 321 10.24 15.54 14.14
CA ASN A 321 10.22 15.99 12.75
C ASN A 321 9.77 17.44 12.67
N ALA A 322 10.69 18.29 12.53
CA ALA A 322 10.69 19.72 12.86
C ALA A 322 9.91 20.62 11.92
N GLY A 323 9.13 20.35 11.06
CA GLY A 323 8.60 21.30 10.06
C GLY A 323 7.77 22.44 10.63
N LEU A 324 6.65 22.18 11.28
CA LEU A 324 5.66 23.21 11.63
C LEU A 324 5.45 23.39 13.15
N ARG A 325 6.50 23.43 13.93
CA ARG A 325 6.42 23.56 15.39
C ARG A 325 6.83 24.91 15.93
N ASP A 326 6.43 25.14 17.16
CA ASP A 326 6.83 26.33 17.95
C ASP A 326 8.07 26.09 18.82
N GLU A 327 8.61 24.88 18.82
CA GLU A 327 9.84 24.56 19.57
C GLU A 327 11.04 24.48 18.61
N PRO A 328 12.21 25.01 19.00
CA PRO A 328 13.42 24.86 18.20
C PRO A 328 13.80 23.38 18.13
N ASP A 329 14.06 22.89 16.94
CA ASP A 329 14.50 21.51 16.74
C ASP A 329 15.96 21.34 17.17
N PRO A 330 16.25 20.51 18.17
CA PRO A 330 17.61 20.32 18.65
C PRO A 330 18.50 19.49 17.72
N GLY A 331 17.97 18.90 16.65
CA GLY A 331 18.67 17.89 15.84
C GLY A 331 18.55 17.99 14.33
N ASN A 332 17.79 18.93 13.77
CA ASN A 332 17.59 18.98 12.34
C ASN A 332 18.73 19.71 11.59
N LEU A 333 19.68 18.95 11.08
CA LEU A 333 20.81 19.44 10.28
C LEU A 333 20.43 19.80 8.83
N ARG A 334 19.14 19.73 8.47
CA ARG A 334 18.66 19.82 7.08
C ARG A 334 18.27 21.20 6.65
N GLU A 335 18.12 22.16 7.55
CA GLU A 335 17.82 23.54 7.18
C GLU A 335 19.09 24.41 7.11
N PRO A 336 19.17 25.34 6.13
CA PRO A 336 20.26 26.30 6.10
C PRO A 336 20.32 27.18 7.36
N PRO A 337 21.50 27.60 7.77
CA PRO A 337 21.63 28.54 8.88
C PRO A 337 20.76 29.79 8.66
N GLY A 338 19.82 30.04 9.55
CA GLY A 338 18.95 31.20 9.49
C GLY A 338 17.45 30.95 9.32
N VAL A 339 17.03 29.72 9.01
CA VAL A 339 15.59 29.38 8.88
C VAL A 339 15.33 28.08 9.60
N GLY A 340 15.06 28.14 10.90
CA GLY A 340 14.72 26.97 11.71
C GLY A 340 15.86 26.02 12.08
N ALA A 341 17.11 26.35 11.72
CA ALA A 341 18.28 25.53 12.07
C ALA A 341 18.52 25.46 13.60
N PRO A 342 19.10 24.34 14.10
CA PRO A 342 19.44 24.21 15.51
C PRO A 342 20.25 25.42 16.01
N GLY A 343 19.74 26.13 17.02
CA GLY A 343 20.37 27.30 17.59
C GLY A 343 19.95 28.65 16.99
N THR A 344 19.11 28.72 15.97
CA THR A 344 18.58 30.01 15.46
C THR A 344 17.36 30.51 16.21
N GLY A 345 16.71 29.66 17.02
CA GLY A 345 15.57 30.04 17.85
C GLY A 345 14.32 30.48 17.08
N ARG A 346 14.26 30.24 15.77
CA ARG A 346 13.07 30.56 14.97
C ARG A 346 12.02 29.47 15.06
N THR A 347 10.85 29.89 15.50
CA THR A 347 9.66 29.06 15.62
C THR A 347 8.61 29.58 14.64
N LEU A 348 7.57 28.81 14.38
CA LEU A 348 6.45 29.26 13.56
C LEU A 348 5.80 30.53 14.16
N THR A 349 5.62 30.60 15.47
CA THR A 349 5.15 31.79 16.16
C THR A 349 6.04 33.02 15.90
N SER A 350 7.36 32.84 15.91
CA SER A 350 8.28 33.98 15.62
C SER A 350 8.20 34.39 14.14
N ALA A 351 8.01 33.48 13.22
CA ALA A 351 7.83 33.78 11.81
C ALA A 351 6.52 34.55 11.56
N VAL A 352 5.43 34.14 12.19
CA VAL A 352 4.13 34.85 12.13
C VAL A 352 4.24 36.25 12.67
N ILE A 353 4.96 36.48 13.77
CA ILE A 353 5.10 37.80 14.39
C ILE A 353 6.03 38.70 13.57
N SER A 354 7.16 38.22 13.12
CA SER A 354 8.26 39.01 12.59
C SER A 354 8.61 38.80 11.11
N GLY A 355 7.99 37.84 10.47
CA GLY A 355 8.38 37.38 9.11
C GLY A 355 9.69 36.58 9.11
N SER A 356 10.11 36.18 7.91
CA SER A 356 11.36 35.45 7.68
C SER A 356 12.19 36.10 6.59
N PRO A 357 13.54 36.12 6.70
CA PRO A 357 14.40 36.61 5.64
C PRO A 357 14.44 35.66 4.47
N ALA A 358 14.94 36.14 3.34
CA ALA A 358 15.29 35.26 2.21
C ALA A 358 16.45 34.33 2.60
N VAL A 359 16.40 33.10 2.09
CA VAL A 359 17.46 32.11 2.24
C VAL A 359 18.02 31.81 0.87
N PRO A 360 19.34 31.92 0.66
CA PRO A 360 19.98 31.56 -0.61
C PRO A 360 19.89 30.05 -0.84
N VAL A 361 20.21 29.62 -2.06
CA VAL A 361 20.43 28.20 -2.35
C VAL A 361 21.45 27.62 -1.38
N PHE A 362 21.11 26.54 -0.73
CA PHE A 362 21.95 25.87 0.24
C PHE A 362 21.92 24.36 -0.02
N ASN A 363 23.11 23.80 -0.26
CA ASN A 363 23.21 22.44 -0.81
C ASN A 363 22.28 22.33 -2.03
N ASP A 364 21.39 21.35 -2.07
CA ASP A 364 20.46 21.13 -3.18
C ASP A 364 19.08 21.76 -2.97
N TRP A 365 18.94 22.64 -1.96
CA TRP A 365 17.68 23.30 -1.69
C TRP A 365 17.55 24.59 -2.48
N PRO A 366 16.42 24.81 -3.16
CA PRO A 366 16.17 26.05 -3.87
C PRO A 366 16.14 27.25 -2.92
N ALA A 367 16.49 28.40 -3.43
CA ALA A 367 16.39 29.66 -2.68
C ALA A 367 14.95 29.91 -2.22
N VAL A 368 14.81 30.39 -0.99
CA VAL A 368 13.52 30.78 -0.42
C VAL A 368 13.45 32.28 -0.31
N PRO A 369 12.40 32.96 -0.82
CA PRO A 369 12.24 34.39 -0.68
C PRO A 369 11.94 34.79 0.77
N ALA A 370 12.09 36.06 1.10
CA ALA A 370 11.64 36.61 2.36
C ALA A 370 10.11 36.63 2.42
N PHE A 371 9.55 36.30 3.58
CA PHE A 371 8.10 36.39 3.84
C PHE A 371 7.81 37.30 5.01
N THR A 372 6.76 38.10 4.87
CA THR A 372 6.26 38.99 5.95
C THR A 372 5.46 38.17 6.97
N GLY A 373 5.35 38.70 8.21
CA GLY A 373 4.49 38.08 9.22
C GLY A 373 3.02 37.94 8.76
N ALA A 374 2.52 38.88 7.96
CA ALA A 374 1.17 38.79 7.39
C ALA A 374 0.99 37.61 6.42
N GLN A 375 2.02 37.27 5.62
CA GLN A 375 1.98 36.09 4.75
C GLN A 375 1.99 34.79 5.56
N TRP A 376 2.81 34.72 6.61
CA TRP A 376 2.81 33.59 7.54
C TRP A 376 1.47 33.43 8.26
N GLN A 377 0.88 34.55 8.74
CA GLN A 377 -0.43 34.52 9.39
C GLN A 377 -1.52 34.04 8.41
N ALA A 378 -1.48 34.50 7.17
CA ALA A 378 -2.44 34.07 6.16
C ALA A 378 -2.31 32.57 5.85
N ALA A 379 -1.10 32.06 5.67
CA ALA A 379 -0.85 30.64 5.43
C ALA A 379 -1.32 29.76 6.61
N LEU A 380 -1.04 30.20 7.86
CA LEU A 380 -1.52 29.50 9.05
C LEU A 380 -3.05 29.51 9.15
N ASP A 381 -3.69 30.65 8.87
CA ASP A 381 -5.14 30.76 8.89
C ASP A 381 -5.82 29.91 7.80
N ASP A 382 -5.20 29.84 6.63
CA ASP A 382 -5.70 29.00 5.54
C ASP A 382 -5.50 27.50 5.86
N ALA A 383 -4.37 27.09 6.44
CA ALA A 383 -4.15 25.71 6.87
C ALA A 383 -5.21 25.23 7.87
N VAL A 384 -5.46 26.04 8.93
CA VAL A 384 -6.52 25.75 9.91
C VAL A 384 -7.91 25.74 9.22
N PHE A 385 -8.17 26.68 8.32
CA PHE A 385 -9.43 26.72 7.56
C PHE A 385 -9.65 25.47 6.71
N HIS A 386 -8.61 24.94 6.06
CA HIS A 386 -8.68 23.70 5.28
C HIS A 386 -9.00 22.49 6.16
N ILE A 387 -8.35 22.37 7.32
CA ILE A 387 -8.63 21.33 8.32
C ILE A 387 -10.11 21.41 8.75
N LEU A 388 -10.56 22.59 9.17
CA LEU A 388 -11.95 22.80 9.58
C LEU A 388 -12.95 22.52 8.44
N THR A 389 -12.59 22.82 7.20
CA THR A 389 -13.44 22.53 6.03
C THR A 389 -13.68 21.04 5.90
N SER A 390 -12.63 20.23 6.07
CA SER A 390 -12.72 18.77 6.03
C SER A 390 -13.50 18.21 7.21
N MET A 391 -13.26 18.72 8.41
CA MET A 391 -14.02 18.36 9.61
C MET A 391 -15.51 18.68 9.46
N ASN A 392 -15.85 19.87 8.92
CA ASN A 392 -17.22 20.25 8.67
C ASN A 392 -17.92 19.32 7.69
N ARG A 393 -17.21 18.90 6.63
CA ARG A 393 -17.78 18.02 5.58
C ARG A 393 -18.28 16.69 6.14
N VAL A 394 -17.62 16.13 7.14
CA VAL A 394 -18.00 14.85 7.78
C VAL A 394 -18.75 15.05 9.12
N GLY A 395 -19.16 16.27 9.45
CA GLY A 395 -20.02 16.56 10.60
C GLY A 395 -19.29 16.67 11.95
N LEU A 396 -17.97 16.76 11.98
CA LEU A 396 -17.22 16.84 13.24
C LEU A 396 -17.33 18.20 13.95
N LEU A 397 -17.91 19.22 13.32
CA LEU A 397 -18.03 20.58 13.88
C LEU A 397 -19.43 20.94 14.43
N GLU A 398 -20.32 19.99 14.55
CA GLU A 398 -21.70 20.24 15.06
C GLU A 398 -21.72 20.78 16.49
N GLY A 399 -20.70 20.45 17.31
CA GLY A 399 -20.54 20.95 18.67
C GLY A 399 -19.99 22.39 18.80
N THR A 400 -19.68 23.05 17.67
CA THR A 400 -19.17 24.43 17.71
C THR A 400 -20.30 25.45 17.89
N PRO A 401 -19.99 26.72 18.25
CA PRO A 401 -20.99 27.78 18.41
C PRO A 401 -21.88 28.04 17.18
N PHE A 402 -21.42 27.58 16.01
CA PHE A 402 -22.15 27.71 14.74
C PHE A 402 -22.83 26.41 14.29
N GLY A 403 -22.66 25.32 15.03
CA GLY A 403 -23.28 24.02 14.71
C GLY A 403 -24.78 24.02 14.91
N SER A 404 -25.47 23.07 14.29
CA SER A 404 -26.92 22.96 14.31
C SER A 404 -27.48 22.43 15.65
N HIS A 405 -26.63 21.84 16.47
CA HIS A 405 -27.02 21.29 17.77
C HIS A 405 -26.33 22.02 18.90
N ASP A 406 -27.11 22.76 19.69
CA ASP A 406 -26.66 23.36 20.95
C ASP A 406 -26.52 22.25 22.00
N THR A 407 -25.34 21.69 22.12
CA THR A 407 -25.00 20.65 23.11
C THR A 407 -24.48 21.21 24.43
N GLY A 408 -24.63 22.52 24.61
CA GLY A 408 -24.09 23.19 25.81
C GLY A 408 -22.58 23.21 25.89
N GLY A 409 -21.88 23.16 24.74
CA GLY A 409 -20.43 23.21 24.63
C GLY A 409 -19.74 21.84 24.72
N ALA A 410 -20.49 20.77 24.82
CA ALA A 410 -19.90 19.43 24.66
C ALA A 410 -19.67 19.13 23.17
N PRO A 411 -18.51 18.55 22.77
CA PRO A 411 -18.29 18.15 21.39
C PRO A 411 -19.37 17.17 20.94
N PHE A 412 -19.98 17.43 19.79
CA PHE A 412 -20.93 16.48 19.21
C PHE A 412 -20.17 15.26 18.69
N LEU A 413 -20.51 14.14 19.24
CA LEU A 413 -19.92 12.87 18.84
C LEU A 413 -21.01 12.11 18.07
N LEU A 414 -20.86 12.03 16.75
CA LEU A 414 -21.73 11.20 15.95
C LEU A 414 -21.82 9.81 16.58
N PRO A 415 -23.02 9.19 16.68
CA PRO A 415 -23.15 7.83 17.18
C PRO A 415 -22.19 6.91 16.43
N ARG A 416 -21.39 6.14 17.18
CA ARG A 416 -20.45 5.21 16.60
C ARG A 416 -21.09 3.83 16.56
N PRO A 417 -20.97 3.11 15.42
CA PRO A 417 -21.50 1.74 15.36
C PRO A 417 -20.72 0.83 16.30
N ASP A 418 -21.36 -0.25 16.72
CA ASP A 418 -20.69 -1.33 17.44
C ASP A 418 -19.95 -2.22 16.43
N LEU A 419 -18.62 -2.29 16.55
CA LEU A 419 -17.75 -3.04 15.64
C LEU A 419 -18.18 -4.51 15.48
N ALA A 420 -18.57 -5.17 16.57
CA ALA A 420 -18.99 -6.56 16.52
C ALA A 420 -20.27 -6.76 15.69
N SER A 421 -21.16 -5.77 15.68
CA SER A 421 -22.40 -5.82 14.89
C SER A 421 -22.17 -5.65 13.39
N LEU A 422 -21.05 -5.08 12.99
CA LEU A 422 -20.70 -4.85 11.58
C LEU A 422 -20.17 -6.11 10.91
N LYS A 423 -19.45 -6.97 11.65
CA LYS A 423 -18.72 -8.13 11.11
C LYS A 423 -19.47 -8.96 10.06
N PRO A 424 -20.74 -9.40 10.25
CA PRO A 424 -21.37 -10.27 9.27
C PRO A 424 -21.54 -9.64 7.89
N ALA A 425 -21.85 -8.33 7.86
CA ALA A 425 -22.02 -7.59 6.62
C ALA A 425 -20.65 -7.28 5.98
N ASP A 426 -19.65 -6.92 6.79
CA ASP A 426 -18.32 -6.60 6.33
C ASP A 426 -17.59 -7.81 5.78
N PHE A 427 -17.72 -8.97 6.43
CA PHE A 427 -17.21 -10.24 5.95
C PHE A 427 -17.84 -10.65 4.61
N LYS A 428 -19.15 -10.40 4.44
CA LYS A 428 -19.79 -10.65 3.16
C LYS A 428 -19.23 -9.77 2.05
N ILE A 429 -19.07 -8.50 2.30
CA ILE A 429 -18.47 -7.56 1.33
C ILE A 429 -17.04 -7.97 1.00
N ALA A 430 -16.22 -8.30 2.01
CA ALA A 430 -14.85 -8.76 1.79
C ALA A 430 -14.81 -10.03 0.93
N GLN A 431 -15.71 -10.98 1.15
CA GLN A 431 -15.81 -12.20 0.34
C GLN A 431 -16.26 -11.90 -1.08
N ASP A 432 -17.32 -11.08 -1.25
CA ASP A 432 -17.85 -10.75 -2.58
C ASP A 432 -16.78 -10.07 -3.43
N ILE A 433 -16.03 -9.11 -2.88
CA ILE A 433 -14.93 -8.44 -3.59
C ILE A 433 -13.80 -9.44 -3.91
N ALA A 434 -13.45 -10.35 -3.01
CA ALA A 434 -12.47 -11.39 -3.28
C ALA A 434 -12.90 -12.33 -4.42
N GLU A 435 -14.18 -12.68 -4.49
CA GLU A 435 -14.74 -13.49 -5.58
C GLU A 435 -14.77 -12.73 -6.90
N GLU A 436 -15.18 -11.44 -6.87
CA GLU A 436 -15.24 -10.59 -8.06
C GLU A 436 -13.87 -10.22 -8.62
N SER A 437 -12.85 -10.11 -7.76
CA SER A 437 -11.47 -9.83 -8.14
C SER A 437 -10.74 -11.02 -8.73
N ALA A 438 -11.25 -12.23 -8.49
CA ALA A 438 -10.64 -13.46 -8.98
C ALA A 438 -10.43 -13.43 -10.49
N THR A 439 -9.17 -13.44 -10.92
CA THR A 439 -8.75 -13.26 -12.30
C THR A 439 -8.20 -14.58 -12.84
N LEU A 440 -8.96 -15.21 -13.72
CA LEU A 440 -8.54 -16.46 -14.37
C LEU A 440 -7.63 -16.13 -15.56
N LEU A 441 -6.33 -16.36 -15.39
CA LEU A 441 -5.32 -16.00 -16.39
C LEU A 441 -5.22 -17.04 -17.51
N LYS A 442 -5.32 -18.33 -17.15
CA LYS A 442 -5.24 -19.46 -18.07
C LYS A 442 -6.23 -20.55 -17.64
N ASN A 443 -6.87 -21.23 -18.61
CA ASN A 443 -7.79 -22.36 -18.34
C ASN A 443 -7.89 -23.30 -19.55
N GLU A 444 -6.83 -24.05 -19.79
CA GLU A 444 -6.82 -25.04 -20.88
C GLU A 444 -7.66 -26.27 -20.52
N HIS A 445 -8.25 -26.88 -21.52
CA HIS A 445 -9.08 -28.07 -21.38
C HIS A 445 -10.23 -27.95 -20.37
N GLN A 446 -10.59 -26.70 -19.94
CA GLN A 446 -11.56 -26.46 -18.88
C GLN A 446 -11.11 -27.14 -17.56
N ALA A 447 -9.83 -27.00 -17.21
CA ALA A 447 -9.26 -27.53 -15.97
C ALA A 447 -10.00 -27.04 -14.72
N LEU A 448 -10.46 -25.80 -14.77
CA LEU A 448 -11.39 -25.19 -13.81
C LEU A 448 -12.75 -24.94 -14.46
N PRO A 449 -13.87 -24.99 -13.70
CA PRO A 449 -13.94 -25.34 -12.28
C PRO A 449 -13.68 -26.83 -12.02
N LEU A 450 -13.26 -27.13 -10.78
CA LEU A 450 -13.14 -28.50 -10.30
C LEU A 450 -14.52 -29.18 -10.31
N ARG A 451 -14.58 -30.37 -10.84
CA ARG A 451 -15.83 -31.14 -11.01
C ARG A 451 -15.92 -32.26 -10.02
N HIS A 452 -17.12 -32.71 -9.74
CA HIS A 452 -17.35 -33.82 -8.81
C HIS A 452 -16.47 -35.04 -9.12
N GLY A 453 -16.24 -35.37 -10.41
CA GLY A 453 -15.35 -36.45 -10.83
C GLY A 453 -13.90 -36.31 -10.41
N ASP A 454 -13.40 -35.10 -10.25
CA ASP A 454 -12.00 -34.83 -9.86
C ASP A 454 -11.68 -35.26 -8.44
N PHE A 455 -12.70 -35.33 -7.58
CA PHE A 455 -12.58 -35.72 -6.18
C PHE A 455 -12.68 -37.25 -5.94
N HIS A 456 -12.88 -38.06 -6.99
CA HIS A 456 -12.90 -39.49 -6.88
C HIS A 456 -11.53 -40.14 -7.18
N GLY A 457 -11.38 -41.38 -6.78
CA GLY A 457 -10.13 -42.13 -6.99
C GLY A 457 -9.00 -41.56 -6.13
N ALA A 458 -7.94 -41.06 -6.76
CA ALA A 458 -6.83 -40.42 -6.04
C ALA A 458 -7.13 -38.98 -5.59
N GLY A 459 -8.18 -38.37 -6.11
CA GLY A 459 -8.71 -37.07 -5.69
C GLY A 459 -7.84 -35.87 -6.07
N VAL A 460 -8.14 -34.75 -5.46
CA VAL A 460 -7.43 -33.48 -5.65
C VAL A 460 -6.31 -33.36 -4.60
N LEU A 461 -5.10 -33.13 -5.07
CA LEU A 461 -3.97 -32.80 -4.24
C LEU A 461 -3.85 -31.28 -4.14
N VAL A 462 -3.86 -30.76 -2.93
CA VAL A 462 -3.59 -29.36 -2.60
C VAL A 462 -2.16 -29.25 -2.13
N VAL A 463 -1.39 -28.35 -2.73
CA VAL A 463 0.03 -28.14 -2.43
C VAL A 463 0.25 -26.66 -2.10
N GLY A 464 1.14 -26.39 -1.16
CA GLY A 464 1.53 -25.04 -0.79
C GLY A 464 0.94 -24.57 0.53
N PRO A 465 1.75 -23.89 1.37
CA PRO A 465 1.38 -23.54 2.73
C PRO A 465 0.25 -22.52 2.80
N THR A 466 0.11 -21.61 1.84
CA THR A 466 -0.95 -20.59 1.83
C THR A 466 -2.34 -21.19 1.60
N SER A 467 -2.44 -22.49 1.26
CA SER A 467 -3.71 -23.20 1.23
C SER A 467 -4.26 -23.51 2.62
N VAL A 468 -3.39 -23.70 3.62
CA VAL A 468 -3.77 -24.00 5.02
C VAL A 468 -3.52 -22.84 5.96
N THR A 469 -2.52 -22.02 5.68
CA THR A 469 -2.26 -20.74 6.37
C THR A 469 -2.67 -19.61 5.45
N PRO A 470 -3.85 -18.99 5.64
CA PRO A 470 -4.39 -18.03 4.69
C PRO A 470 -3.47 -16.83 4.45
N TYR A 471 -3.26 -16.46 3.20
CA TYR A 471 -2.60 -15.21 2.84
C TYR A 471 -3.66 -14.10 2.88
N VAL A 472 -3.53 -13.14 3.78
CA VAL A 472 -4.56 -12.12 3.99
C VAL A 472 -4.24 -10.81 3.27
N GLY A 473 -3.01 -10.28 3.41
CA GLY A 473 -2.63 -9.00 2.85
C GLY A 473 -1.12 -8.76 2.94
N GLY A 474 -0.66 -7.66 2.36
CA GLY A 474 0.73 -7.25 2.41
C GLY A 474 1.14 -6.59 3.73
N GLY A 475 2.42 -6.24 3.85
CA GLY A 475 3.02 -5.64 5.03
C GLY A 475 2.99 -4.10 5.04
N GLY A 476 3.53 -3.50 6.11
CA GLY A 476 3.63 -2.05 6.23
C GLY A 476 2.38 -1.37 6.79
N SER A 477 2.16 -0.12 6.40
CA SER A 477 1.02 0.68 6.86
C SER A 477 -0.35 0.16 6.37
N ALA A 478 -0.36 -0.70 5.35
CA ALA A 478 -1.57 -1.37 4.86
C ALA A 478 -1.92 -2.64 5.62
N HIS A 479 -1.06 -3.11 6.53
CA HIS A 479 -1.29 -4.36 7.23
C HIS A 479 -2.45 -4.26 8.21
N VAL A 480 -3.47 -5.11 8.04
CA VAL A 480 -4.64 -5.20 8.92
C VAL A 480 -4.51 -6.44 9.80
N ILE A 481 -4.77 -6.31 11.08
CA ILE A 481 -4.92 -7.46 11.97
C ILE A 481 -6.35 -7.99 11.80
N PRO A 482 -6.55 -9.12 11.12
CA PRO A 482 -7.90 -9.63 10.88
C PRO A 482 -8.52 -10.15 12.17
N PHE A 483 -9.83 -10.23 12.20
CA PHE A 483 -10.52 -10.96 13.25
C PHE A 483 -10.14 -12.45 13.25
N ASP A 484 -10.34 -13.16 14.36
CA ASP A 484 -9.96 -14.58 14.53
C ASP A 484 -10.51 -15.53 13.46
N GLU A 485 -11.57 -15.16 12.79
CA GLU A 485 -12.27 -16.00 11.82
C GLU A 485 -11.68 -15.86 10.42
N VAL A 486 -10.53 -16.48 10.19
CA VAL A 486 -9.86 -16.51 8.87
C VAL A 486 -9.84 -17.96 8.35
N PRO A 487 -10.90 -18.41 7.66
CA PRO A 487 -10.94 -19.76 7.10
C PRO A 487 -9.88 -19.95 6.01
N SER A 488 -9.19 -21.08 6.04
CA SER A 488 -8.21 -21.39 5.00
C SER A 488 -8.87 -21.84 3.69
N PRO A 489 -8.19 -21.64 2.54
CA PRO A 489 -8.64 -22.18 1.26
C PRO A 489 -8.83 -23.69 1.30
N PHE A 490 -7.95 -24.44 1.97
CA PHE A 490 -8.06 -25.89 2.09
C PHE A 490 -9.31 -26.32 2.88
N GLU A 491 -9.56 -25.74 4.06
CA GLU A 491 -10.76 -26.04 4.84
C GLU A 491 -12.04 -25.72 4.07
N ALA A 492 -12.07 -24.56 3.39
CA ALA A 492 -13.20 -24.15 2.59
C ALA A 492 -13.42 -25.07 1.37
N LEU A 493 -12.35 -25.49 0.71
CA LEU A 493 -12.42 -26.44 -0.40
C LEU A 493 -12.93 -27.81 0.04
N VAL A 494 -12.43 -28.35 1.17
CA VAL A 494 -12.89 -29.61 1.74
C VAL A 494 -14.39 -29.54 2.11
N ALA A 495 -14.81 -28.44 2.72
CA ALA A 495 -16.22 -28.23 3.08
C ALA A 495 -17.12 -28.15 1.83
N GLY A 496 -16.69 -27.41 0.80
CA GLY A 496 -17.43 -27.20 -0.43
C GLY A 496 -17.48 -28.43 -1.33
N ALA A 497 -16.43 -29.23 -1.36
CA ALA A 497 -16.37 -30.47 -2.15
C ALA A 497 -17.31 -31.58 -1.61
N GLY A 498 -17.72 -31.47 -0.37
CA GLY A 498 -18.70 -32.38 0.26
C GLY A 498 -18.11 -33.62 0.95
N ARG A 499 -18.97 -34.36 1.65
CA ARG A 499 -18.56 -35.55 2.39
C ARG A 499 -18.02 -36.64 1.48
N GLY A 500 -16.83 -37.16 1.78
CA GLY A 500 -16.17 -38.23 1.05
C GLY A 500 -15.40 -37.79 -0.18
N ALA A 501 -15.28 -36.47 -0.42
CA ALA A 501 -14.41 -35.95 -1.46
C ALA A 501 -12.96 -36.24 -1.11
N GLY A 502 -12.20 -36.77 -2.07
CA GLY A 502 -10.78 -37.03 -1.93
C GLY A 502 -9.98 -35.73 -2.10
N VAL A 503 -9.75 -35.00 -1.01
CA VAL A 503 -8.86 -33.84 -0.98
C VAL A 503 -7.72 -34.13 -0.01
N ARG A 504 -6.48 -33.97 -0.49
CA ARG A 504 -5.26 -34.23 0.28
C ARG A 504 -4.37 -33.00 0.26
N TYR A 505 -3.64 -32.76 1.33
CA TYR A 505 -2.68 -31.66 1.47
C TYR A 505 -1.25 -32.14 1.59
N VAL A 506 -0.33 -31.43 0.96
CA VAL A 506 1.13 -31.58 1.15
C VAL A 506 1.73 -30.16 1.12
N PRO A 507 2.62 -29.80 2.02
CA PRO A 507 3.22 -28.44 2.07
C PRO A 507 3.97 -28.07 0.80
N GLY A 508 4.76 -28.98 0.22
CA GLY A 508 5.54 -28.73 -1.00
C GLY A 508 6.66 -27.70 -0.83
N TYR A 509 6.27 -26.51 -0.43
CA TYR A 509 7.14 -25.45 0.08
C TYR A 509 6.72 -25.14 1.50
N ASP A 510 7.68 -25.07 2.41
CA ASP A 510 7.37 -24.86 3.82
C ASP A 510 7.72 -23.43 4.23
N LEU A 511 6.73 -22.71 4.76
CA LEU A 511 6.93 -21.38 5.30
C LEU A 511 7.44 -21.38 6.73
N ASP A 512 7.10 -22.43 7.47
CA ASP A 512 7.31 -22.48 8.89
C ASP A 512 8.66 -23.10 9.23
N GLY A 513 9.01 -24.19 8.57
CA GLY A 513 10.20 -24.96 8.86
C GLY A 513 9.97 -26.07 9.88
N GLU A 514 11.04 -26.51 10.48
CA GLU A 514 11.02 -27.49 11.56
C GLU A 514 11.59 -26.89 12.85
N LEU A 515 11.06 -27.29 13.97
CA LEU A 515 11.69 -27.02 15.26
C LEU A 515 13.13 -27.54 15.22
N VAL A 516 14.05 -26.69 15.65
CA VAL A 516 15.47 -27.07 15.63
C VAL A 516 15.67 -28.30 16.53
N PRO A 517 16.10 -29.45 15.96
CA PRO A 517 16.24 -30.67 16.72
C PRO A 517 17.28 -30.51 17.84
N PRO A 518 17.05 -31.04 19.05
CA PRO A 518 18.03 -30.93 20.17
C PRO A 518 19.42 -31.43 19.78
N ALA A 519 19.49 -32.51 19.03
CA ALA A 519 20.77 -33.10 18.59
C ALA A 519 21.60 -32.19 17.66
N ALA A 520 20.98 -31.20 17.06
CA ALA A 520 21.65 -30.25 16.16
C ALA A 520 22.35 -29.09 16.92
N ILE A 521 22.01 -28.90 18.20
CA ILE A 521 22.52 -27.80 19.01
C ILE A 521 23.34 -28.36 20.16
N GLY A 522 24.56 -27.88 20.27
CA GLY A 522 25.43 -28.14 21.45
C GLY A 522 25.31 -26.98 22.44
N ALA A 523 25.24 -27.31 23.74
CA ALA A 523 25.31 -26.31 24.78
C ALA A 523 26.66 -25.56 24.72
N PRO A 524 26.75 -24.28 25.09
CA PRO A 524 28.04 -23.56 25.11
C PRO A 524 29.12 -24.26 25.94
N ALA A 525 30.35 -24.27 25.45
CA ALA A 525 31.45 -25.00 26.08
C ALA A 525 31.86 -24.46 27.44
N ASP A 526 31.53 -23.23 27.76
CA ASP A 526 31.77 -22.53 29.03
C ASP A 526 30.62 -22.65 30.03
N SER A 527 29.55 -23.38 29.69
CA SER A 527 28.39 -23.60 30.55
C SER A 527 28.51 -24.86 31.42
N ALA A 528 27.68 -24.91 32.46
CA ALA A 528 27.52 -26.12 33.28
C ALA A 528 26.98 -27.34 32.50
N PHE A 529 26.51 -27.12 31.27
CA PHE A 529 25.93 -28.14 30.39
C PHE A 529 26.87 -28.48 29.20
N ALA A 530 28.14 -28.08 29.26
CA ALA A 530 29.11 -28.36 28.20
C ALA A 530 29.11 -29.85 27.80
N GLY A 531 29.08 -30.10 26.51
CA GLY A 531 29.03 -31.45 25.93
C GLY A 531 27.65 -32.09 25.89
N GLN A 532 26.60 -31.41 26.36
CA GLN A 532 25.23 -31.83 26.21
C GLN A 532 24.57 -31.16 24.98
N HIS A 533 23.48 -31.75 24.49
CA HIS A 533 22.71 -31.23 23.38
C HIS A 533 21.46 -30.47 23.87
N GLY A 534 21.18 -29.32 23.24
CA GLY A 534 20.05 -28.46 23.56
C GLY A 534 20.46 -27.01 23.72
N TRP A 535 19.49 -26.17 24.00
CA TRP A 535 19.62 -24.73 24.16
C TRP A 535 19.85 -24.38 25.63
N LEU A 536 20.93 -23.70 25.95
CA LEU A 536 21.13 -23.11 27.26
C LEU A 536 20.19 -21.92 27.44
N ARG A 537 19.19 -22.06 28.28
CA ARG A 537 18.27 -20.97 28.65
C ARG A 537 18.73 -20.29 29.93
N THR A 538 18.91 -18.98 29.85
CA THR A 538 19.34 -18.11 30.94
C THR A 538 18.38 -16.96 31.12
N GLN A 539 17.97 -16.60 32.33
CA GLN A 539 17.21 -15.40 32.60
C GLN A 539 18.13 -14.17 32.56
N ILE A 540 17.70 -13.12 31.85
CA ILE A 540 18.45 -11.87 31.66
C ILE A 540 17.64 -10.67 32.14
N SER A 541 18.25 -9.48 32.14
CA SER A 541 17.55 -8.22 32.38
C SER A 541 16.43 -8.02 31.36
N THR A 542 15.35 -7.34 31.77
CA THR A 542 14.25 -6.96 30.86
C THR A 542 14.67 -6.00 29.75
N VAL A 543 15.85 -5.42 29.83
CA VAL A 543 16.42 -4.56 28.78
C VAL A 543 17.30 -5.40 27.85
N LEU A 544 16.92 -5.46 26.57
CA LEU A 544 17.74 -6.08 25.54
C LEU A 544 18.79 -5.07 25.05
N PRO A 545 20.10 -5.32 25.26
CA PRO A 545 21.12 -4.42 24.76
C PRO A 545 21.14 -4.41 23.23
N ALA A 546 21.41 -3.25 22.64
CA ALA A 546 21.60 -3.10 21.22
C ALA A 546 22.93 -3.72 20.76
N ASN A 547 23.03 -4.05 19.47
CA ASN A 547 24.28 -4.35 18.76
C ASN A 547 25.11 -5.53 19.28
N GLY A 548 24.49 -6.65 19.69
CA GLY A 548 25.20 -7.86 20.03
C GLY A 548 25.94 -7.87 21.37
N ALA A 549 25.91 -6.75 22.13
CA ALA A 549 26.51 -6.72 23.47
C ALA A 549 25.90 -7.81 24.36
N ALA A 550 26.71 -8.32 25.29
CA ALA A 550 26.19 -9.27 26.27
C ALA A 550 25.07 -8.63 27.08
N PRO A 551 23.95 -9.33 27.29
CA PRO A 551 22.86 -8.77 28.07
C PRO A 551 23.28 -8.69 29.55
N ASP A 552 22.77 -7.69 30.25
CA ASP A 552 22.95 -7.60 31.69
C ASP A 552 22.34 -8.82 32.38
N PRO A 553 23.03 -9.40 33.35
CA PRO A 553 22.47 -10.48 34.11
C PRO A 553 21.23 -10.01 34.87
N CYS A 554 20.29 -10.90 35.11
CA CYS A 554 19.15 -10.65 35.93
C CYS A 554 19.57 -10.19 37.33
N SER A 555 19.02 -9.06 37.82
CA SER A 555 19.40 -8.43 39.10
C SER A 555 18.55 -8.81 40.31
N ALA A 556 17.52 -9.63 40.11
CA ALA A 556 16.58 -10.13 41.12
C ALA A 556 16.76 -11.63 41.28
N ALA A 557 15.95 -12.30 42.10
CA ALA A 557 15.94 -13.75 42.21
C ALA A 557 15.66 -14.39 40.85
N CYS A 558 16.70 -14.76 40.14
CA CYS A 558 16.65 -15.30 38.79
C CYS A 558 16.34 -16.81 38.82
N ALA A 559 15.66 -17.28 37.78
CA ALA A 559 15.54 -18.73 37.55
C ALA A 559 16.94 -19.34 37.30
N ALA A 560 17.12 -20.56 37.74
CA ALA A 560 18.34 -21.32 37.44
C ALA A 560 18.47 -21.58 35.94
N ASP A 561 19.70 -21.61 35.44
CA ASP A 561 19.97 -22.00 34.06
C ASP A 561 19.42 -23.39 33.77
N GLN A 562 18.87 -23.58 32.59
CA GLN A 562 18.28 -24.82 32.13
C GLN A 562 18.73 -25.16 30.72
N LEU A 563 18.72 -26.47 30.42
CA LEU A 563 18.90 -26.94 29.06
C LEU A 563 17.57 -27.30 28.45
N ASP A 564 17.12 -26.49 27.49
CA ASP A 564 15.87 -26.73 26.76
C ASP A 564 16.13 -27.59 25.52
N PRO A 565 15.27 -28.59 25.23
CA PRO A 565 15.43 -29.41 24.03
C PRO A 565 15.15 -28.63 22.74
N SER A 566 14.34 -27.63 22.82
CA SER A 566 14.00 -26.70 21.73
C SER A 566 13.56 -25.37 22.33
N VAL A 567 13.54 -24.32 21.50
CA VAL A 567 12.87 -23.09 21.89
C VAL A 567 11.43 -23.16 21.38
N ASP A 568 10.55 -23.71 22.19
CA ASP A 568 9.12 -23.84 21.91
C ASP A 568 8.28 -23.49 23.15
N TYR A 569 7.96 -22.20 23.22
CA TYR A 569 7.15 -21.62 24.28
C TYR A 569 5.79 -21.10 23.72
N ALA A 570 5.28 -21.77 22.70
CA ALA A 570 4.00 -21.45 22.10
C ALA A 570 2.84 -21.80 23.04
N ALA A 571 2.82 -23.03 23.52
CA ALA A 571 1.81 -23.53 24.47
C ALA A 571 2.23 -23.34 25.95
N THR A 572 3.53 -23.43 26.23
CA THR A 572 4.07 -23.30 27.59
C THR A 572 4.72 -21.93 27.72
N THR A 573 4.01 -20.99 28.32
CA THR A 573 4.47 -19.60 28.42
C THR A 573 5.53 -19.41 29.50
N LEU A 574 6.40 -18.41 29.30
CA LEU A 574 7.27 -17.87 30.33
C LEU A 574 6.64 -16.65 30.98
N PRO A 575 6.99 -16.31 32.25
CA PRO A 575 6.31 -15.25 32.98
C PRO A 575 6.37 -13.89 32.30
N ALA A 576 5.32 -13.10 32.47
CA ALA A 576 5.29 -11.70 32.06
C ALA A 576 6.41 -10.90 32.72
N ALA A 577 6.80 -9.79 32.09
CA ALA A 577 7.88 -8.90 32.56
C ALA A 577 9.24 -9.63 32.78
N THR A 578 9.49 -10.73 32.06
CA THR A 578 10.77 -11.45 32.10
C THR A 578 11.44 -11.42 30.75
N ALA A 579 12.75 -11.50 30.75
CA ALA A 579 13.57 -11.63 29.56
C ALA A 579 14.45 -12.87 29.66
N TRP A 580 14.62 -13.55 28.54
CA TRP A 580 15.30 -14.82 28.45
C TRP A 580 16.25 -14.85 27.27
N ARG A 581 17.30 -15.64 27.40
CA ARG A 581 18.33 -15.90 26.40
C ARG A 581 18.47 -17.41 26.19
N TRP A 582 18.50 -17.85 24.93
CA TRP A 582 18.80 -19.22 24.54
C TRP A 582 20.06 -19.19 23.72
N GLN A 583 21.08 -19.93 24.16
CA GLN A 583 22.36 -20.04 23.49
C GLN A 583 22.63 -21.46 23.07
N GLY A 584 23.25 -21.60 21.91
CA GLY A 584 23.75 -22.89 21.45
C GLY A 584 24.75 -22.76 20.31
N THR A 585 25.48 -23.82 20.07
CA THR A 585 26.36 -23.95 18.92
C THR A 585 25.80 -24.98 17.97
N PHE A 586 25.90 -24.72 16.69
CA PHE A 586 25.47 -25.67 15.68
C PHE A 586 26.51 -25.76 14.57
N THR A 587 26.69 -26.97 13.99
CA THR A 587 27.50 -27.19 12.80
C THR A 587 26.61 -27.46 11.62
N ALA A 588 26.72 -26.64 10.56
CA ALA A 588 25.88 -26.75 9.38
C ALA A 588 26.15 -28.09 8.66
N PRO A 589 25.17 -28.99 8.56
CA PRO A 589 25.37 -30.31 7.93
C PRO A 589 25.51 -30.21 6.40
N SER A 590 24.91 -29.17 5.80
CA SER A 590 24.96 -28.92 4.34
C SER A 590 25.23 -27.45 4.05
N ALA A 591 25.90 -27.19 2.94
CA ALA A 591 26.05 -25.83 2.42
C ALA A 591 24.74 -25.36 1.77
N GLY A 592 24.48 -24.08 1.87
CA GLY A 592 23.34 -23.45 1.20
C GLY A 592 22.68 -22.35 1.98
N THR A 593 21.54 -21.92 1.47
CA THR A 593 20.72 -20.86 2.06
C THR A 593 19.74 -21.45 3.06
N TRP A 594 19.82 -20.97 4.28
CA TRP A 594 18.98 -21.36 5.41
C TRP A 594 18.02 -20.20 5.74
N GLN A 595 16.82 -20.51 6.15
CA GLN A 595 15.91 -19.53 6.73
C GLN A 595 15.80 -19.81 8.22
N LEU A 596 16.15 -18.84 9.05
CA LEU A 596 16.01 -18.91 10.50
C LEU A 596 14.77 -18.12 10.89
N LYS A 597 13.83 -18.74 11.59
CA LYS A 597 12.49 -18.17 11.85
C LYS A 597 12.20 -18.09 13.33
N ILE A 598 11.70 -16.94 13.75
CA ILE A 598 11.23 -16.70 15.10
C ILE A 598 9.74 -16.40 15.04
N PHE A 599 9.00 -17.10 15.86
CA PHE A 599 7.59 -16.84 16.08
C PHE A 599 7.42 -16.32 17.49
N ALA A 600 6.70 -15.26 17.68
CA ALA A 600 6.40 -14.74 19.00
C ALA A 600 4.98 -14.20 19.06
N ALA A 601 4.40 -14.33 20.22
CA ALA A 601 3.08 -13.78 20.43
C ALA A 601 3.13 -12.27 20.53
N HIS A 602 1.98 -11.74 20.39
CA HIS A 602 1.50 -10.36 20.31
C HIS A 602 2.07 -9.36 21.28
N GLN A 603 2.93 -9.50 22.12
CA GLN A 603 3.57 -8.53 23.04
C GLN A 603 4.95 -9.03 23.46
N SER A 604 5.48 -9.99 22.71
CA SER A 604 6.82 -10.52 22.93
C SER A 604 7.80 -9.93 21.91
N ASN A 605 8.99 -9.60 22.35
CA ASN A 605 10.08 -9.13 21.49
C ASN A 605 11.18 -10.17 21.47
N ALA A 606 11.71 -10.49 20.29
CA ALA A 606 12.79 -11.43 20.15
C ALA A 606 13.86 -10.94 19.18
N GLN A 607 15.11 -11.35 19.39
CA GLN A 607 16.25 -11.02 18.55
C GLN A 607 17.22 -12.19 18.49
N LEU A 608 17.65 -12.58 17.29
CA LEU A 608 18.63 -13.61 17.06
C LEU A 608 19.97 -13.01 16.64
N PHE A 609 21.03 -13.54 17.23
CA PHE A 609 22.41 -13.26 16.84
C PHE A 609 23.06 -14.56 16.34
N VAL A 610 23.79 -14.46 15.24
CA VAL A 610 24.63 -15.52 14.73
C VAL A 610 26.09 -15.05 14.84
N ASP A 611 26.93 -15.82 15.49
CA ASP A 611 28.35 -15.50 15.74
C ASP A 611 28.56 -14.13 16.43
N GLY A 612 27.68 -13.80 17.35
CA GLY A 612 27.71 -12.52 18.06
C GLY A 612 27.29 -11.29 17.27
N LEU A 613 26.99 -11.48 15.99
CA LEU A 613 26.45 -10.43 15.14
C LEU A 613 24.93 -10.53 15.12
N ALA A 614 24.25 -9.42 15.29
CA ALA A 614 22.83 -9.39 15.00
C ALA A 614 22.65 -9.75 13.53
N THR A 615 21.81 -10.72 13.24
CA THR A 615 21.50 -11.16 11.88
C THR A 615 20.89 -10.01 11.05
N ASN A 616 20.39 -8.99 11.73
CA ASN A 616 20.14 -7.67 11.20
C ASN A 616 20.46 -6.63 12.28
N PRO A 617 21.61 -5.93 12.24
CA PRO A 617 22.03 -4.99 13.27
C PRO A 617 21.07 -3.80 13.44
N ASN A 618 20.25 -3.51 12.45
CA ASN A 618 19.25 -2.46 12.49
C ASN A 618 17.86 -2.99 12.83
N ARG A 619 17.71 -4.28 13.15
CA ARG A 619 16.40 -4.91 13.24
C ARG A 619 16.25 -5.68 14.53
N ARG A 620 15.64 -5.03 15.51
CA ARG A 620 14.91 -5.73 16.58
C ARG A 620 13.64 -6.28 15.95
N ILE A 621 13.39 -7.57 16.08
CA ILE A 621 12.08 -8.13 15.78
C ILE A 621 11.18 -7.69 16.92
N ASN A 622 10.46 -6.61 16.70
CA ASN A 622 9.45 -6.15 17.61
C ASN A 622 8.15 -6.84 17.23
N LEU A 623 7.90 -7.99 17.81
CA LEU A 623 6.78 -8.86 17.48
C LEU A 623 5.53 -8.51 18.28
N GLY A 624 5.32 -7.35 18.60
CA GLY A 624 4.17 -7.01 19.40
C GLY A 624 3.93 -5.58 19.49
N LEU A 625 4.10 -4.81 18.55
CA LEU A 625 3.64 -3.45 18.80
C LEU A 625 3.61 -2.56 17.61
N TYR A 626 2.43 -2.50 17.18
CA TYR A 626 1.93 -1.26 16.72
C TYR A 626 1.29 -0.40 17.81
N ALA A 627 1.49 -0.74 19.08
CA ALA A 627 0.75 -0.12 20.17
C ALA A 627 1.50 0.94 20.95
N SER A 628 2.75 1.21 20.70
CA SER A 628 3.41 2.30 21.43
C SER A 628 4.41 3.05 20.60
N GLY A 629 4.11 4.25 20.52
CA GLY A 629 4.85 5.39 20.15
C GLY A 629 6.30 5.31 19.75
N GLY A 630 6.63 5.90 18.62
CA GLY A 630 7.92 6.45 18.36
C GLY A 630 8.95 5.57 17.65
N GLY A 631 8.55 4.54 16.97
CA GLY A 631 9.38 3.89 15.96
C GLY A 631 9.09 4.49 14.59
N GLY A 632 9.98 5.30 14.07
CA GLY A 632 9.88 5.72 12.67
C GLY A 632 9.76 4.52 11.76
N PHE A 633 9.00 4.64 10.67
CA PHE A 633 8.72 3.60 9.68
C PHE A 633 9.95 2.93 9.07
N GLY A 634 11.13 3.49 9.26
CA GLY A 634 12.41 2.97 8.75
C GLY A 634 13.12 1.94 9.62
N THR A 635 12.63 1.60 10.80
CA THR A 635 13.34 0.69 11.71
C THR A 635 12.52 -0.50 12.20
N SER A 636 11.23 -0.52 11.97
CA SER A 636 10.41 -1.67 12.33
C SER A 636 10.46 -2.71 11.22
N ASN A 637 10.94 -3.83 11.54
CA ASN A 637 11.20 -4.99 10.73
C ASN A 637 9.99 -5.74 10.26
N LEU A 638 9.12 -5.06 9.67
CA LEU A 638 7.98 -5.60 8.95
C LEU A 638 8.34 -6.21 7.59
N ALA A 639 9.60 -6.08 7.18
CA ALA A 639 10.09 -6.71 5.97
C ALA A 639 9.99 -8.26 5.98
N SER A 640 9.66 -8.84 7.11
CA SER A 640 9.39 -10.28 7.23
C SER A 640 7.91 -10.61 7.45
N TRP A 641 7.03 -9.63 7.31
CA TRP A 641 5.60 -9.87 7.41
C TRP A 641 5.05 -10.24 6.04
N HIS A 642 4.79 -11.51 5.87
CA HIS A 642 4.26 -12.06 4.62
C HIS A 642 2.73 -11.97 4.52
N GLY A 643 2.08 -11.13 5.31
CA GLY A 643 0.62 -11.08 5.35
C GLY A 643 -0.04 -12.41 5.77
N LEU A 644 0.74 -13.34 6.27
CA LEU A 644 0.26 -14.63 6.73
C LEU A 644 -0.28 -14.51 8.14
N VAL A 645 -1.53 -14.79 8.34
CA VAL A 645 -2.09 -15.02 9.65
C VAL A 645 -1.81 -16.47 10.01
N GLN A 646 -0.76 -16.67 10.77
CA GLN A 646 -0.59 -17.95 11.43
C GLN A 646 -1.59 -18.01 12.60
N THR A 647 -2.69 -18.66 12.37
CA THR A 647 -3.59 -19.02 13.47
C THR A 647 -2.96 -20.15 14.27
N ALA A 648 -3.23 -20.21 15.56
CA ALA A 648 -2.76 -21.25 16.45
C ALA A 648 -3.03 -22.68 15.97
N LYS A 649 -3.92 -22.88 15.01
CA LYS A 649 -4.27 -24.18 14.44
C LYS A 649 -3.15 -24.82 13.62
N SER A 650 -2.20 -24.06 13.09
CA SER A 650 -1.09 -24.63 12.32
C SER A 650 0.07 -25.12 13.22
N HIS A 651 0.24 -24.55 14.43
CA HIS A 651 1.37 -24.83 15.32
C HIS A 651 0.98 -25.21 16.73
N ASP A 652 -0.10 -24.66 17.26
CA ASP A 652 -0.60 -24.97 18.60
C ASP A 652 -2.09 -24.64 18.73
N PRO A 653 -2.91 -25.61 19.19
CA PRO A 653 -4.34 -25.42 19.38
C PRO A 653 -4.73 -24.49 20.53
N SER A 654 -3.78 -23.93 21.27
CA SER A 654 -4.05 -23.08 22.43
C SER A 654 -4.37 -21.61 22.17
N SER A 655 -4.65 -21.23 20.91
CA SER A 655 -5.22 -19.94 20.53
C SER A 655 -4.33 -18.69 20.56
N ALA A 656 -3.03 -18.79 20.77
CA ALA A 656 -2.15 -17.63 20.62
C ALA A 656 -1.83 -17.34 19.16
N ARG A 657 -1.96 -16.10 18.73
CA ARG A 657 -1.51 -15.65 17.41
C ARG A 657 -0.02 -15.36 17.46
N PHE A 658 0.74 -15.98 16.55
CA PHE A 658 2.16 -15.75 16.42
C PHE A 658 2.45 -14.87 15.21
N GLN A 659 3.41 -14.00 15.40
CA GLN A 659 4.03 -13.23 14.32
C GLN A 659 5.35 -13.87 13.97
N GLN A 660 5.64 -13.99 12.68
CA GLN A 660 6.84 -14.58 12.15
C GLN A 660 7.87 -13.51 11.79
N GLY A 661 9.11 -13.68 12.27
CA GLY A 661 10.28 -13.00 11.75
C GLY A 661 11.26 -14.02 11.19
N GLY A 662 11.79 -13.80 10.00
CA GLY A 662 12.73 -14.71 9.36
C GLY A 662 13.98 -14.01 8.86
N PHE A 663 15.10 -14.76 8.85
CA PHE A 663 16.37 -14.32 8.26
C PHE A 663 16.86 -15.38 7.30
N THR A 664 17.36 -14.92 6.18
CA THR A 664 18.05 -15.77 5.23
C THR A 664 19.55 -15.64 5.44
N VAL A 665 20.23 -16.76 5.69
CA VAL A 665 21.69 -16.82 5.87
C VAL A 665 22.27 -17.94 5.02
N THR A 666 23.48 -17.78 4.54
CA THR A 666 24.20 -18.83 3.82
C THR A 666 25.29 -19.39 4.72
N PHE A 667 25.30 -20.71 4.90
CA PHE A 667 26.33 -21.41 5.63
C PHE A 667 27.07 -22.37 4.71
N ALA A 668 28.36 -22.55 4.97
CA ALA A 668 29.12 -23.61 4.33
C ALA A 668 29.01 -24.92 5.15
N ALA A 669 29.08 -26.06 4.46
CA ALA A 669 29.04 -27.36 5.12
C ALA A 669 30.20 -27.54 6.09
N GLY A 670 29.90 -27.98 7.31
CA GLY A 670 30.90 -28.21 8.35
C GLY A 670 31.31 -26.97 9.14
N GLU A 671 30.80 -25.78 8.82
CA GLU A 671 31.02 -24.59 9.65
C GLU A 671 30.26 -24.68 10.96
N THR A 672 30.87 -24.22 12.04
CA THR A 672 30.26 -24.17 13.36
C THR A 672 29.92 -22.71 13.71
N HIS A 673 28.69 -22.47 14.10
CA HIS A 673 28.14 -21.17 14.41
C HIS A 673 27.59 -21.14 15.82
N THR A 674 27.61 -19.98 16.44
CA THR A 674 26.88 -19.70 17.67
C THR A 674 25.55 -19.05 17.38
N LEU A 675 24.50 -19.56 17.99
CA LEU A 675 23.17 -18.95 17.96
C LEU A 675 22.84 -18.40 19.35
N ASP A 676 22.36 -17.18 19.41
CA ASP A 676 21.99 -16.47 20.62
C ASP A 676 20.62 -15.79 20.40
N LEU A 677 19.55 -16.45 20.82
CA LEU A 677 18.20 -15.94 20.75
C LEU A 677 17.83 -15.28 22.08
N ARG A 678 17.40 -14.04 22.03
CA ARG A 678 16.99 -13.26 23.20
C ARG A 678 15.56 -12.80 23.00
N ALA A 679 14.74 -12.96 24.04
CA ALA A 679 13.35 -12.53 23.98
C ALA A 679 12.88 -11.97 25.32
N TYR A 680 11.96 -11.03 25.27
CA TYR A 680 11.26 -10.52 26.46
C TYR A 680 9.78 -10.26 26.16
N ALA A 681 8.98 -10.34 27.21
CA ALA A 681 7.57 -10.03 27.15
C ALA A 681 7.26 -8.67 27.76
N ASP A 682 6.22 -8.03 27.25
CA ASP A 682 5.58 -6.87 27.88
C ASP A 682 5.14 -7.24 29.31
N PRO A 683 5.19 -6.30 30.28
CA PRO A 683 4.74 -6.55 31.65
C PRO A 683 3.31 -7.08 31.77
N SER A 684 2.46 -6.87 30.79
CA SER A 684 1.06 -7.27 30.81
C SER A 684 0.77 -8.67 30.25
N ALA A 685 1.75 -9.32 29.61
CA ALA A 685 1.55 -10.59 28.93
C ALA A 685 2.70 -11.59 29.16
N PRO A 686 2.42 -12.90 29.23
CA PRO A 686 3.46 -13.92 29.29
C PRO A 686 4.26 -13.95 27.99
N LEU A 687 5.55 -14.34 28.07
CA LEU A 687 6.39 -14.53 26.92
C LEU A 687 6.00 -15.81 26.17
N GLN A 688 5.71 -15.69 24.89
CA GLN A 688 5.49 -16.80 23.97
C GLN A 688 6.43 -16.63 22.78
N VAL A 689 7.34 -17.59 22.60
CA VAL A 689 8.33 -17.58 21.54
C VAL A 689 8.61 -18.98 21.03
N ARG A 690 8.84 -19.12 19.72
CA ARG A 690 9.26 -20.36 19.06
C ARG A 690 10.36 -20.07 18.06
N PHE A 691 11.33 -20.96 17.94
CA PHE A 691 12.40 -20.86 16.95
C PHE A 691 12.44 -22.09 16.04
N GLU A 692 12.36 -21.86 14.76
CA GLU A 692 12.38 -22.88 13.72
C GLU A 692 13.41 -22.54 12.65
N TRP A 693 13.74 -23.49 11.80
CA TRP A 693 14.56 -23.24 10.61
C TRP A 693 14.06 -23.98 9.39
N VAL A 694 14.33 -23.43 8.21
CA VAL A 694 14.18 -24.13 6.95
C VAL A 694 15.56 -24.37 6.39
N THR A 695 15.97 -25.63 6.35
CA THR A 695 17.29 -26.02 5.81
C THR A 695 17.19 -26.22 4.29
N PRO A 696 18.31 -26.13 3.54
CA PRO A 696 18.33 -26.46 2.13
C PRO A 696 17.76 -27.85 1.82
N ASP A 697 18.13 -28.84 2.62
CA ASP A 697 17.65 -30.22 2.46
C ASP A 697 16.15 -30.37 2.77
N TRP A 698 15.63 -29.56 3.67
CA TRP A 698 14.21 -29.56 4.02
C TRP A 698 13.35 -29.21 2.81
N GLN A 699 13.71 -28.16 2.08
CA GLN A 699 13.00 -27.75 0.88
C GLN A 699 13.04 -28.81 -0.22
N VAL A 700 14.20 -29.40 -0.48
CA VAL A 700 14.35 -30.47 -1.46
C VAL A 700 13.47 -31.67 -1.09
N ARG A 701 13.43 -32.09 0.17
CA ARG A 701 12.56 -33.17 0.64
C ARG A 701 11.09 -32.80 0.55
N SER A 702 10.74 -31.58 0.83
CA SER A 702 9.35 -31.09 0.77
C SER A 702 8.82 -31.09 -0.66
N ILE A 703 9.61 -30.61 -1.62
CA ILE A 703 9.28 -30.66 -3.05
C ILE A 703 9.17 -32.13 -3.51
N ALA A 704 10.12 -32.98 -3.13
CA ALA A 704 10.07 -34.41 -3.50
C ALA A 704 8.81 -35.12 -2.97
N ALA A 705 8.34 -34.79 -1.78
CA ALA A 705 7.10 -35.31 -1.22
C ALA A 705 5.88 -34.86 -2.04
N ALA A 706 5.84 -33.57 -2.45
CA ALA A 706 4.79 -33.04 -3.31
C ALA A 706 4.76 -33.74 -4.68
N VAL A 707 5.92 -33.90 -5.31
CA VAL A 707 6.08 -34.63 -6.57
C VAL A 707 5.57 -36.06 -6.47
N GLN A 708 5.93 -36.78 -5.40
CA GLN A 708 5.48 -38.16 -5.18
C GLN A 708 3.94 -38.22 -5.01
N ALA A 709 3.35 -37.30 -4.28
CA ALA A 709 1.91 -37.21 -4.09
C ALA A 709 1.18 -36.86 -5.40
N ALA A 710 1.76 -35.97 -6.21
CA ALA A 710 1.19 -35.49 -7.46
C ALA A 710 1.11 -36.59 -8.55
N ARG A 711 2.05 -37.56 -8.56
CA ARG A 711 2.05 -38.66 -9.53
C ARG A 711 0.76 -39.47 -9.58
N THR A 712 0.03 -39.54 -8.47
CA THR A 712 -1.20 -40.30 -8.35
C THR A 712 -2.45 -39.43 -8.26
N ALA A 713 -2.33 -38.13 -8.04
CA ALA A 713 -3.46 -37.23 -7.91
C ALA A 713 -4.20 -37.07 -9.26
N THR A 714 -5.54 -36.97 -9.19
CA THR A 714 -6.37 -36.66 -10.36
C THR A 714 -6.06 -35.26 -10.89
N LYS A 715 -5.95 -34.30 -9.95
CA LYS A 715 -5.48 -32.92 -10.21
C LYS A 715 -4.59 -32.44 -9.07
N ALA A 716 -3.64 -31.58 -9.38
CA ALA A 716 -2.81 -30.89 -8.40
C ALA A 716 -3.15 -29.39 -8.41
N VAL A 717 -3.49 -28.82 -7.25
CA VAL A 717 -3.76 -27.40 -7.06
C VAL A 717 -2.65 -26.84 -6.18
N ILE A 718 -1.80 -26.00 -6.75
CA ILE A 718 -0.63 -25.43 -6.06
C ILE A 718 -0.93 -23.99 -5.68
N PHE A 719 -0.80 -23.69 -4.39
CA PHE A 719 -0.94 -22.34 -3.87
C PHE A 719 0.44 -21.71 -3.70
N VAL A 720 0.62 -20.54 -4.29
CA VAL A 720 1.84 -19.76 -4.25
C VAL A 720 1.54 -18.29 -3.96
N TYR A 721 2.58 -17.55 -3.54
CA TYR A 721 2.43 -16.17 -3.10
C TYR A 721 3.67 -15.34 -3.44
N ASP A 722 3.50 -14.03 -3.45
CA ASP A 722 4.60 -13.06 -3.42
C ASP A 722 4.61 -12.28 -2.09
N GLU A 723 5.54 -11.35 -1.95
CA GLU A 723 5.77 -10.60 -0.72
C GLU A 723 5.81 -9.10 -1.00
N GLY A 724 4.66 -8.45 -0.90
CA GLY A 724 4.56 -6.98 -0.97
C GLY A 724 4.61 -6.34 0.43
N THR A 725 5.43 -5.33 0.60
CA THR A 725 5.53 -4.59 1.87
C THR A 725 6.02 -3.17 1.68
N GLU A 726 5.59 -2.27 2.54
CA GLU A 726 6.15 -0.92 2.61
C GLU A 726 7.61 -0.93 3.06
N GLY A 727 8.39 0.01 2.55
CA GLY A 727 9.78 0.27 2.93
C GLY A 727 10.83 -0.54 2.18
N SER A 728 10.43 -1.41 1.26
CA SER A 728 11.36 -2.19 0.43
C SER A 728 10.68 -2.65 -0.84
N ASP A 729 11.34 -2.46 -1.97
CA ASP A 729 10.94 -3.07 -3.24
C ASP A 729 11.30 -4.56 -3.25
N ARG A 730 10.51 -5.37 -3.96
CA ARG A 730 10.75 -6.81 -4.10
C ARG A 730 12.09 -7.07 -4.81
N GLY A 731 12.81 -8.09 -4.34
CA GLY A 731 14.15 -8.41 -4.85
C GLY A 731 15.23 -7.40 -4.45
N GLY A 732 14.89 -6.38 -3.64
CA GLY A 732 15.85 -5.34 -3.24
C GLY A 732 16.30 -4.53 -4.45
N ASN A 733 17.56 -4.73 -4.88
CA ASN A 733 18.13 -4.03 -6.04
C ASN A 733 17.99 -4.79 -7.35
N ASP A 734 17.55 -6.04 -7.30
CA ASP A 734 17.45 -6.90 -8.47
C ASP A 734 15.99 -7.08 -8.89
N GLN A 735 15.55 -6.28 -9.88
CA GLN A 735 14.21 -6.38 -10.43
C GLN A 735 13.93 -7.75 -11.04
N ALA A 736 14.93 -8.43 -11.59
CA ALA A 736 14.74 -9.77 -12.15
C ALA A 736 14.44 -10.80 -11.05
N VAL A 737 15.02 -10.66 -9.87
CA VAL A 737 14.68 -11.46 -8.69
C VAL A 737 13.33 -11.04 -8.13
N GLY A 738 13.07 -9.73 -8.07
CA GLY A 738 11.82 -9.17 -7.54
C GLY A 738 10.57 -9.58 -8.31
N LEU A 739 10.69 -9.81 -9.60
CA LEU A 739 9.59 -10.28 -10.46
C LEU A 739 9.34 -11.79 -10.39
N ARG A 740 10.13 -12.56 -9.64
CA ARG A 740 9.91 -14.00 -9.44
C ARG A 740 9.17 -14.28 -8.14
N LEU A 741 8.58 -15.46 -8.07
CA LEU A 741 8.06 -15.96 -6.81
C LEU A 741 9.21 -16.18 -5.82
N PRO A 742 9.05 -15.77 -4.54
CA PRO A 742 10.11 -15.93 -3.55
C PRO A 742 10.41 -17.41 -3.26
N GLY A 743 11.66 -17.70 -2.96
CA GLY A 743 12.12 -19.01 -2.56
C GLY A 743 12.08 -20.06 -3.65
N TYR A 744 11.59 -21.25 -3.34
CA TYR A 744 11.58 -22.42 -4.24
C TYR A 744 10.22 -22.65 -4.92
N GLN A 745 9.33 -21.67 -4.97
CA GLN A 745 7.97 -21.85 -5.47
C GLN A 745 7.94 -22.13 -6.97
N ASP A 746 8.77 -21.47 -7.79
CA ASP A 746 8.88 -21.77 -9.22
C ASP A 746 9.38 -23.20 -9.45
N ALA A 747 10.37 -23.67 -8.68
CA ALA A 747 10.88 -25.03 -8.75
C ALA A 747 9.84 -26.07 -8.33
N LEU A 748 9.03 -25.78 -7.31
CA LEU A 748 7.91 -26.63 -6.89
C LEU A 748 6.89 -26.80 -8.01
N ILE A 749 6.45 -25.70 -8.63
CA ILE A 749 5.45 -25.74 -9.73
C ILE A 749 6.00 -26.57 -10.88
N ALA A 750 7.23 -26.27 -11.34
CA ALA A 750 7.85 -26.99 -12.44
C ALA A 750 7.99 -28.50 -12.14
N ALA A 751 8.41 -28.86 -10.93
CA ALA A 751 8.59 -30.26 -10.54
C ALA A 751 7.27 -31.05 -10.45
N VAL A 752 6.19 -30.41 -9.97
CA VAL A 752 4.86 -31.03 -9.90
C VAL A 752 4.24 -31.13 -11.30
N ALA A 753 4.29 -30.07 -12.11
CA ALA A 753 3.77 -30.06 -13.48
C ALA A 753 4.46 -31.12 -14.37
N ALA A 754 5.75 -31.35 -14.17
CA ALA A 754 6.49 -32.40 -14.89
C ALA A 754 5.94 -33.84 -14.69
N VAL A 755 5.22 -34.08 -13.59
CA VAL A 755 4.68 -35.41 -13.26
C VAL A 755 3.15 -35.47 -13.26
N ASN A 756 2.47 -34.34 -13.23
CA ASN A 756 1.02 -34.22 -13.29
C ASN A 756 0.63 -33.07 -14.22
N HIS A 757 0.20 -33.38 -15.44
CA HIS A 757 -0.20 -32.39 -16.43
C HIS A 757 -1.49 -31.63 -16.05
N HIS A 758 -2.30 -32.18 -15.12
CA HIS A 758 -3.50 -31.53 -14.61
C HIS A 758 -3.19 -30.62 -13.41
N THR A 759 -2.14 -29.83 -13.57
CA THR A 759 -1.70 -28.87 -12.54
C THR A 759 -2.40 -27.51 -12.71
N ILE A 760 -2.91 -27.01 -11.63
CA ILE A 760 -3.56 -25.70 -11.48
C ILE A 760 -2.75 -24.88 -10.47
N VAL A 761 -2.46 -23.63 -10.78
CA VAL A 761 -1.77 -22.72 -9.86
C VAL A 761 -2.75 -21.65 -9.38
N VAL A 762 -2.83 -21.49 -8.08
CA VAL A 762 -3.54 -20.40 -7.41
C VAL A 762 -2.49 -19.43 -6.88
N LEU A 763 -2.53 -18.21 -7.38
CA LEU A 763 -1.53 -17.19 -7.13
C LEU A 763 -2.09 -16.12 -6.16
N ASN A 764 -1.47 -15.98 -5.00
CA ASN A 764 -1.70 -14.90 -4.05
C ASN A 764 -0.58 -13.86 -4.21
N ALA A 765 -0.69 -13.02 -5.25
CA ALA A 765 0.30 -12.00 -5.56
C ALA A 765 -0.34 -10.63 -5.70
N GLY A 766 0.29 -9.62 -5.11
CA GLY A 766 -0.12 -8.23 -5.21
C GLY A 766 0.58 -7.47 -6.34
N ASP A 767 1.63 -8.05 -6.88
CA ASP A 767 2.53 -7.46 -7.88
C ASP A 767 2.57 -8.29 -9.16
N PRO A 768 3.10 -7.76 -10.27
CA PRO A 768 3.42 -8.57 -11.44
C PRO A 768 4.42 -9.67 -11.10
N VAL A 769 4.17 -10.88 -11.58
CA VAL A 769 5.06 -12.05 -11.40
C VAL A 769 5.34 -12.69 -12.74
N VAL A 770 6.61 -12.83 -13.09
CA VAL A 770 7.04 -13.62 -14.24
C VAL A 770 6.81 -15.11 -13.95
N MET A 771 6.18 -15.82 -14.88
CA MET A 771 5.73 -17.20 -14.70
C MET A 771 6.40 -18.13 -15.74
N PRO A 772 7.67 -18.55 -15.52
CA PRO A 772 8.39 -19.39 -16.51
C PRO A 772 7.73 -20.74 -16.73
N TRP A 773 6.91 -21.17 -15.79
CA TRP A 773 6.16 -22.43 -15.81
C TRP A 773 4.75 -22.28 -16.43
N ALA A 774 4.35 -21.09 -16.90
CA ALA A 774 2.98 -20.86 -17.39
C ALA A 774 2.57 -21.79 -18.54
N GLY A 775 3.54 -22.24 -19.36
CA GLY A 775 3.31 -23.22 -20.44
C GLY A 775 3.04 -24.63 -19.94
N ASP A 776 3.47 -24.99 -18.74
CA ASP A 776 3.48 -26.36 -18.23
C ASP A 776 2.25 -26.71 -17.37
N VAL A 777 1.40 -25.73 -17.04
CA VAL A 777 0.22 -25.89 -16.17
C VAL A 777 -1.08 -25.67 -16.96
N GLU A 778 -2.17 -26.37 -16.60
CA GLU A 778 -3.45 -26.26 -17.31
C GLU A 778 -4.25 -24.99 -16.95
N ALA A 779 -4.13 -24.50 -15.70
CA ALA A 779 -4.84 -23.30 -15.29
C ALA A 779 -4.03 -22.47 -14.32
N ILE A 780 -4.24 -21.15 -14.38
CA ILE A 780 -3.65 -20.15 -13.48
C ILE A 780 -4.77 -19.23 -13.02
N LEU A 781 -4.99 -19.19 -11.71
CA LEU A 781 -5.99 -18.36 -11.04
C LEU A 781 -5.29 -17.35 -10.12
N GLN A 782 -5.35 -16.07 -10.47
CA GLN A 782 -4.88 -14.97 -9.62
C GLN A 782 -5.98 -14.60 -8.64
N MET A 783 -5.68 -14.75 -7.34
CA MET A 783 -6.58 -14.38 -6.24
C MET A 783 -6.14 -13.10 -5.53
N TRP A 784 -5.06 -12.48 -5.96
CA TRP A 784 -4.44 -11.31 -5.34
C TRP A 784 -4.10 -11.59 -3.86
N TYR A 785 -4.11 -10.55 -3.01
CA TYR A 785 -4.20 -10.75 -1.56
C TYR A 785 -5.68 -10.69 -1.19
N PRO A 786 -6.31 -11.84 -0.94
CA PRO A 786 -7.77 -11.93 -1.00
C PRO A 786 -8.46 -11.50 0.30
N GLY A 787 -7.72 -11.00 1.29
CA GLY A 787 -8.29 -10.55 2.56
C GLY A 787 -8.76 -11.69 3.46
N GLN A 788 -9.46 -11.30 4.53
CA GLN A 788 -9.91 -12.21 5.60
C GLN A 788 -10.84 -13.33 5.12
N ARG A 789 -11.61 -13.11 4.05
CA ARG A 789 -12.53 -14.08 3.48
C ARG A 789 -12.01 -14.76 2.22
N GLY A 790 -10.71 -14.65 1.99
CA GLY A 790 -10.04 -15.21 0.81
C GLY A 790 -10.20 -16.73 0.66
N GLY A 791 -10.17 -17.48 1.77
CA GLY A 791 -10.33 -18.93 1.73
C GLY A 791 -11.67 -19.38 1.13
N PRO A 792 -12.82 -18.97 1.67
CA PRO A 792 -14.13 -19.23 1.10
C PRO A 792 -14.30 -18.74 -0.32
N ALA A 793 -13.80 -17.53 -0.65
CA ALA A 793 -13.85 -16.97 -1.99
C ALA A 793 -13.08 -17.84 -2.99
N THR A 794 -11.84 -18.23 -2.67
CA THR A 794 -11.02 -19.11 -3.49
C THR A 794 -11.71 -20.45 -3.72
N ALA A 795 -12.27 -21.06 -2.68
CA ALA A 795 -12.99 -22.34 -2.79
C ALA A 795 -14.23 -22.20 -3.68
N ASN A 796 -15.01 -21.13 -3.58
CA ASN A 796 -16.17 -20.88 -4.42
C ASN A 796 -15.79 -20.77 -5.91
N VAL A 797 -14.70 -20.07 -6.20
CA VAL A 797 -14.19 -19.98 -7.58
C VAL A 797 -13.68 -21.33 -8.07
N LEU A 798 -12.84 -22.03 -7.31
CA LEU A 798 -12.32 -23.36 -7.70
C LEU A 798 -13.43 -24.38 -7.96
N LEU A 799 -14.52 -24.34 -7.19
CA LEU A 799 -15.66 -25.25 -7.32
C LEU A 799 -16.70 -24.82 -8.36
N GLY A 800 -16.56 -23.60 -8.93
CA GLY A 800 -17.51 -23.07 -9.90
C GLY A 800 -18.82 -22.55 -9.29
N ASN A 801 -18.87 -22.36 -7.97
CA ASN A 801 -19.98 -21.68 -7.31
C ASN A 801 -20.05 -20.20 -7.75
N THR A 802 -18.90 -19.60 -7.98
CA THR A 802 -18.73 -18.28 -8.58
C THR A 802 -17.83 -18.39 -9.80
N SER A 803 -18.27 -17.84 -10.95
CA SER A 803 -17.44 -17.75 -12.15
C SER A 803 -16.48 -16.57 -12.02
N PRO A 804 -15.18 -16.75 -12.25
CA PRO A 804 -14.22 -15.64 -12.21
C PRO A 804 -14.60 -14.57 -13.23
N GLY A 805 -14.52 -13.32 -12.83
CA GLY A 805 -14.89 -12.16 -13.65
C GLY A 805 -13.92 -10.98 -13.49
N GLY A 806 -12.86 -11.16 -12.71
CA GLY A 806 -11.80 -10.18 -12.51
C GLY A 806 -10.96 -9.97 -13.78
N LYS A 807 -10.39 -8.79 -13.92
CA LYS A 807 -9.53 -8.38 -15.03
C LYS A 807 -8.24 -7.80 -14.49
N LEU A 808 -7.11 -8.07 -15.13
CA LEU A 808 -5.82 -7.54 -14.71
C LEU A 808 -5.78 -6.00 -14.75
N PRO A 809 -5.58 -5.31 -13.64
CA PRO A 809 -5.32 -3.87 -13.62
C PRO A 809 -3.86 -3.51 -13.90
N ILE A 810 -3.02 -4.51 -14.10
CA ILE A 810 -1.58 -4.43 -14.40
C ILE A 810 -1.22 -5.46 -15.47
N SER A 811 -0.27 -5.13 -16.33
CA SER A 811 0.31 -6.08 -17.30
C SER A 811 1.29 -7.01 -16.60
N ILE A 812 1.29 -8.29 -16.97
CA ILE A 812 2.24 -9.29 -16.44
C ILE A 812 3.27 -9.59 -17.53
N PRO A 813 4.55 -9.26 -17.33
CA PRO A 813 5.60 -9.54 -18.31
C PRO A 813 5.90 -11.03 -18.41
N ASP A 814 6.36 -11.47 -19.56
CA ASP A 814 6.84 -12.84 -19.79
C ASP A 814 8.32 -13.02 -19.40
N ASP A 815 9.08 -11.93 -19.41
CA ASP A 815 10.50 -11.87 -19.03
C ASP A 815 10.78 -10.66 -18.15
N PRO A 816 11.70 -10.76 -17.18
CA PRO A 816 12.05 -9.62 -16.32
C PRO A 816 12.54 -8.38 -17.08
N SER A 817 13.12 -8.55 -18.27
CA SER A 817 13.55 -7.41 -19.11
C SER A 817 12.40 -6.70 -19.83
N HIS A 818 11.20 -7.26 -19.81
CA HIS A 818 10.03 -6.73 -20.51
C HIS A 818 9.17 -5.82 -19.61
N ILE A 819 9.82 -4.90 -18.90
CA ILE A 819 9.17 -3.83 -18.11
C ILE A 819 9.79 -2.47 -18.45
N SER A 820 9.01 -1.41 -18.32
CA SER A 820 9.43 -0.05 -18.67
C SER A 820 10.59 0.51 -17.84
N THR A 821 10.82 -0.03 -16.66
CA THR A 821 11.87 0.40 -15.73
C THR A 821 13.11 -0.50 -15.74
N PHE A 822 13.13 -1.52 -16.61
CA PHE A 822 14.28 -2.42 -16.71
C PHE A 822 15.48 -1.70 -17.31
N SER A 823 16.63 -1.82 -16.66
CA SER A 823 17.92 -1.36 -17.22
C SER A 823 18.94 -2.50 -17.11
N PRO A 824 19.51 -2.95 -18.23
CA PRO A 824 20.53 -4.02 -18.21
C PRO A 824 21.81 -3.61 -17.47
N ASP A 825 22.03 -2.31 -17.31
CA ASP A 825 23.19 -1.76 -16.60
C ASP A 825 23.00 -1.78 -15.07
N CYS A 826 21.79 -2.07 -14.59
CA CYS A 826 21.46 -2.25 -13.19
C CYS A 826 21.79 -3.67 -12.70
N ASN A 827 22.98 -4.18 -13.00
CA ASN A 827 23.37 -5.53 -12.58
C ASN A 827 23.85 -5.52 -11.12
N PRO A 828 23.17 -6.26 -10.21
CA PRO A 828 23.55 -6.32 -8.80
C PRO A 828 24.95 -6.91 -8.54
N ALA A 829 25.49 -7.68 -9.46
CA ALA A 829 26.87 -8.18 -9.36
C ALA A 829 27.93 -7.07 -9.46
N VAL A 830 27.57 -5.91 -10.00
CA VAL A 830 28.45 -4.73 -10.12
C VAL A 830 28.26 -3.77 -8.94
N ILE A 831 27.15 -3.86 -8.23
CA ILE A 831 26.76 -2.95 -7.15
C ILE A 831 27.38 -3.32 -5.78
N SER A 832 28.13 -4.42 -5.69
CA SER A 832 28.57 -5.01 -4.42
C SER A 832 29.76 -4.32 -3.73
N SER A 833 30.31 -3.23 -4.27
CA SER A 833 31.49 -2.59 -3.69
C SER A 833 31.43 -1.07 -3.73
N SER A 834 31.03 -0.47 -2.61
CA SER A 834 31.05 0.99 -2.31
C SER A 834 29.98 1.81 -3.03
N PRO A 835 29.55 2.95 -2.50
CA PRO A 835 28.32 3.60 -2.95
C PRO A 835 28.39 3.80 -4.47
N PRO A 836 27.40 3.30 -5.19
CA PRO A 836 27.35 3.49 -6.63
C PRO A 836 27.02 4.97 -6.90
N ASN A 837 28.07 5.72 -7.09
CA ASN A 837 28.02 7.04 -7.73
C ASN A 837 27.82 6.88 -9.24
N ASP A 838 27.25 5.79 -9.65
CA ASP A 838 27.14 5.40 -11.03
C ASP A 838 25.74 5.73 -11.55
N GLY A 839 25.67 6.69 -12.37
CA GLY A 839 24.53 7.00 -13.19
C GLY A 839 24.04 5.84 -14.07
N ASN A 840 24.24 4.59 -13.66
CA ASN A 840 24.01 3.40 -14.47
C ASN A 840 22.60 2.79 -14.32
N CYS A 841 21.76 3.31 -13.41
CA CYS A 841 20.36 2.88 -13.29
C CYS A 841 19.41 4.07 -13.40
N PRO A 842 19.24 4.69 -14.55
CA PRO A 842 18.46 5.92 -14.66
C PRO A 842 16.96 5.74 -14.44
N LEU A 843 16.45 4.51 -14.59
CA LEU A 843 15.01 4.22 -14.54
C LEU A 843 14.57 3.52 -13.24
N TYR A 844 15.51 3.22 -12.34
CA TYR A 844 15.21 2.55 -11.08
C TYR A 844 16.10 3.05 -9.93
N PRO A 845 15.55 3.31 -8.74
CA PRO A 845 16.27 3.97 -7.64
C PRO A 845 17.46 3.18 -7.05
N GLY A 846 17.50 1.86 -7.22
CA GLY A 846 18.54 1.01 -6.62
C GLY A 846 18.39 0.88 -5.10
N ALA A 847 19.42 0.37 -4.41
CA ALA A 847 19.38 0.09 -2.98
C ALA A 847 19.40 1.32 -2.11
N PHE A 848 18.86 1.13 -0.91
CA PHE A 848 19.01 2.04 0.20
C PHE A 848 20.48 2.17 0.61
N GLU A 849 21.01 3.39 0.59
CA GLU A 849 22.31 3.71 1.15
C GLU A 849 22.23 3.96 2.65
N PRO A 850 23.07 3.30 3.48
CA PRO A 850 23.07 3.52 4.92
C PRO A 850 23.50 4.93 5.38
N GLY A 851 23.93 5.78 4.45
CA GLY A 851 24.49 7.11 4.71
C GLY A 851 23.50 8.22 5.06
N PHE A 852 22.20 7.94 5.09
CA PHE A 852 21.18 8.95 5.40
C PHE A 852 21.38 9.66 6.76
N ILE A 853 22.08 9.01 7.70
CA ILE A 853 22.38 9.58 9.03
C ILE A 853 23.69 10.38 9.03
N SER A 854 24.50 10.30 7.99
CA SER A 854 25.87 10.85 7.97
C SER A 854 26.07 12.20 7.29
N GLY A 855 25.01 12.86 6.83
CA GLY A 855 25.08 14.23 6.28
C GLY A 855 25.54 14.32 4.82
N ASP A 856 25.66 13.22 4.09
CA ASP A 856 25.83 13.24 2.65
C ASP A 856 24.47 13.50 1.99
N HIS A 857 24.34 14.64 1.32
CA HIS A 857 23.10 15.13 0.72
C HIS A 857 22.97 14.77 -0.77
N SER A 858 23.77 13.82 -1.26
CA SER A 858 23.61 13.35 -2.62
C SER A 858 22.33 12.55 -2.77
N TYR A 859 21.42 13.00 -3.60
CA TYR A 859 20.22 12.27 -3.99
C TYR A 859 20.39 11.72 -5.41
N LYS A 860 19.72 10.60 -5.66
CA LYS A 860 19.67 9.99 -6.99
C LYS A 860 18.48 10.57 -7.76
N THR A 861 18.71 10.94 -9.01
CA THR A 861 17.62 11.28 -9.93
C THR A 861 17.22 10.06 -10.73
N ILE A 862 15.92 9.75 -10.72
CA ILE A 862 15.30 8.77 -11.60
C ILE A 862 14.72 9.49 -12.79
N ASP A 863 15.00 8.98 -13.98
CA ASP A 863 14.51 9.54 -15.22
C ASP A 863 13.18 8.87 -15.62
N PHE A 864 12.09 9.57 -15.39
CA PHE A 864 10.78 9.21 -15.93
C PHE A 864 10.42 9.97 -17.21
N VAL A 865 11.32 10.82 -17.69
CA VAL A 865 11.15 11.56 -18.96
C VAL A 865 11.34 10.64 -20.16
N THR A 866 12.34 9.74 -20.11
CA THR A 866 12.71 8.88 -21.25
C THR A 866 11.55 8.03 -21.76
N ASN A 867 10.77 7.43 -20.89
CA ASN A 867 9.59 6.65 -21.29
C ASN A 867 8.30 7.50 -21.37
N GLY A 868 8.29 8.68 -20.76
CA GLY A 868 7.15 9.58 -20.77
C GLY A 868 5.83 8.89 -20.45
N ILE A 869 4.83 9.10 -21.29
CA ILE A 869 3.50 8.49 -21.15
C ILE A 869 3.46 6.97 -21.45
N PHE A 870 4.57 6.40 -21.93
CA PHE A 870 4.64 4.98 -22.31
C PHE A 870 5.04 4.15 -21.10
N ARG A 871 4.05 3.77 -20.26
CA ARG A 871 4.19 2.91 -19.09
C ARG A 871 3.08 1.86 -19.06
N GLY A 872 3.30 0.76 -18.36
CA GLY A 872 2.37 -0.35 -18.30
C GLY A 872 2.03 -0.87 -19.72
N TYR A 873 0.75 -1.14 -20.00
CA TYR A 873 0.33 -1.64 -21.32
C TYR A 873 0.64 -0.68 -22.48
N ARG A 874 0.76 0.65 -22.20
CA ARG A 874 1.13 1.66 -23.21
C ARG A 874 2.58 1.49 -23.64
N TRP A 875 3.45 1.05 -22.72
CA TRP A 875 4.84 0.74 -23.04
C TRP A 875 4.94 -0.51 -23.93
N HIS A 876 4.24 -1.59 -23.57
CA HIS A 876 4.17 -2.80 -24.40
C HIS A 876 3.67 -2.51 -25.81
N ASP A 877 2.68 -1.61 -25.94
CA ASP A 877 2.18 -1.16 -27.24
C ASP A 877 3.24 -0.36 -28.01
N HIS A 878 3.99 0.50 -27.34
CA HIS A 878 4.98 1.39 -27.93
C HIS A 878 6.22 0.64 -28.45
N VAL A 879 6.73 -0.28 -27.66
CA VAL A 879 7.94 -1.05 -28.02
C VAL A 879 7.61 -2.31 -28.83
N GLY A 880 6.36 -2.70 -28.93
CA GLY A 880 5.92 -3.91 -29.66
C GLY A 880 6.28 -5.22 -28.99
N VAL A 881 6.45 -5.23 -27.66
CA VAL A 881 6.71 -6.42 -26.86
C VAL A 881 5.40 -6.93 -26.27
N GLU A 882 5.07 -8.19 -26.52
CA GLU A 882 3.85 -8.79 -25.95
C GLU A 882 4.08 -9.19 -24.50
N PRO A 883 3.19 -8.79 -23.56
CA PRO A 883 3.22 -9.30 -22.19
C PRO A 883 2.71 -10.74 -22.14
N LEU A 884 3.09 -11.49 -21.10
CA LEU A 884 2.52 -12.82 -20.85
C LEU A 884 1.00 -12.74 -20.68
N PHE A 885 0.53 -11.78 -19.88
CA PHE A 885 -0.89 -11.45 -19.77
C PHE A 885 -1.08 -9.93 -19.85
N PRO A 886 -1.86 -9.44 -20.80
CA PRO A 886 -2.03 -8.01 -21.03
C PRO A 886 -2.98 -7.37 -20.00
N PHE A 887 -2.86 -6.06 -19.84
CA PHE A 887 -3.82 -5.25 -19.09
C PHE A 887 -5.26 -5.54 -19.53
N GLY A 888 -6.15 -5.68 -18.57
CA GLY A 888 -7.56 -6.00 -18.78
C GLY A 888 -7.84 -7.48 -19.02
N HIS A 889 -6.82 -8.34 -19.09
CA HIS A 889 -7.02 -9.78 -19.31
C HIS A 889 -7.66 -10.47 -18.10
N GLY A 890 -8.54 -11.40 -18.37
CA GLY A 890 -9.17 -12.29 -17.41
C GLY A 890 -10.25 -13.10 -18.11
N LEU A 891 -10.19 -14.42 -17.92
CA LEU A 891 -11.13 -15.39 -18.48
C LEU A 891 -12.32 -15.61 -17.54
N SER A 892 -13.35 -16.24 -18.05
CA SER A 892 -14.54 -16.67 -17.30
C SER A 892 -14.82 -18.15 -17.59
N TYR A 893 -15.61 -18.81 -16.75
CA TYR A 893 -16.11 -20.17 -17.03
C TYR A 893 -17.15 -20.18 -18.15
N THR A 894 -17.63 -19.00 -18.57
CA THR A 894 -18.53 -18.82 -19.69
C THR A 894 -17.91 -18.01 -20.83
N GLN A 895 -18.63 -17.80 -21.91
CA GLN A 895 -18.16 -17.08 -23.09
C GLN A 895 -19.11 -15.96 -23.47
N PHE A 896 -18.55 -14.85 -23.92
CA PHE A 896 -19.31 -13.66 -24.30
C PHE A 896 -19.07 -13.28 -25.76
N ARG A 897 -20.12 -12.78 -26.41
CA ARG A 897 -20.08 -12.23 -27.77
C ARG A 897 -20.48 -10.76 -27.73
N TYR A 898 -19.74 -9.93 -28.47
CA TYR A 898 -20.04 -8.52 -28.64
C TYR A 898 -20.58 -8.28 -30.04
N SER A 899 -21.56 -7.38 -30.18
CA SER A 899 -22.18 -7.03 -31.45
C SER A 899 -22.80 -5.62 -31.39
N ASP A 900 -23.31 -5.17 -32.53
CA ASP A 900 -24.18 -3.99 -32.67
C ASP A 900 -23.57 -2.70 -32.08
N LEU A 901 -22.29 -2.45 -32.44
CA LEU A 901 -21.58 -1.23 -32.06
C LEU A 901 -22.22 -0.01 -32.71
N ASP A 902 -22.50 0.98 -31.89
CA ASP A 902 -23.01 2.28 -32.28
C ASP A 902 -22.23 3.37 -31.52
N ILE A 903 -21.90 4.48 -32.20
CA ILE A 903 -21.07 5.55 -31.67
C ILE A 903 -21.74 6.86 -32.05
N ASP A 904 -22.23 7.57 -31.05
CA ASP A 904 -22.94 8.83 -31.20
C ASP A 904 -22.19 9.99 -30.54
N ASP A 905 -22.39 11.18 -31.11
CA ASP A 905 -21.98 12.43 -30.47
C ASP A 905 -22.80 12.67 -29.21
N SER A 906 -22.13 12.91 -28.10
CA SER A 906 -22.74 13.22 -26.81
C SER A 906 -22.81 14.74 -26.58
N ARG A 907 -23.87 15.20 -25.90
CA ARG A 907 -24.00 16.61 -25.48
C ARG A 907 -22.77 17.00 -24.63
N GLY A 908 -22.20 18.16 -24.92
CA GLY A 908 -21.03 18.68 -24.22
C GLY A 908 -19.68 18.25 -24.83
N GLY A 909 -19.69 17.78 -26.08
CA GLY A 909 -18.46 17.45 -26.81
C GLY A 909 -17.80 16.13 -26.47
N GLY A 910 -18.51 15.24 -25.75
CA GLY A 910 -18.13 13.84 -25.54
C GLY A 910 -18.73 12.91 -26.63
N ILE A 911 -18.53 11.61 -26.46
CA ILE A 911 -19.14 10.56 -27.30
C ILE A 911 -19.86 9.54 -26.42
N GLU A 912 -20.93 8.95 -26.95
CA GLU A 912 -21.58 7.77 -26.36
C GLU A 912 -21.27 6.55 -27.21
N VAL A 913 -20.71 5.51 -26.58
CA VAL A 913 -20.44 4.24 -27.23
C VAL A 913 -21.42 3.21 -26.70
N SER A 914 -22.19 2.58 -27.58
CA SER A 914 -23.11 1.52 -27.19
C SER A 914 -22.90 0.25 -28.04
N PHE A 915 -23.07 -0.92 -27.42
CA PHE A 915 -22.95 -2.23 -28.07
C PHE A 915 -23.68 -3.28 -27.24
N VAL A 916 -23.87 -4.47 -27.83
CA VAL A 916 -24.53 -5.59 -27.16
C VAL A 916 -23.50 -6.59 -26.70
N VAL A 917 -23.58 -7.01 -25.43
CA VAL A 917 -22.85 -8.15 -24.88
C VAL A 917 -23.84 -9.26 -24.59
N ARG A 918 -23.53 -10.49 -25.09
CA ARG A 918 -24.33 -11.68 -24.87
C ARG A 918 -23.49 -12.80 -24.28
N ASN A 919 -23.98 -13.44 -23.23
CA ASN A 919 -23.44 -14.70 -22.74
C ASN A 919 -23.88 -15.81 -23.68
N ILE A 920 -22.92 -16.46 -24.33
CA ILE A 920 -23.15 -17.54 -25.28
C ILE A 920 -22.73 -18.91 -24.71
N GLY A 921 -22.26 -18.96 -23.48
CA GLY A 921 -21.88 -20.16 -22.78
C GLY A 921 -23.03 -20.80 -22.00
N ARG A 922 -22.69 -21.78 -21.17
CA ARG A 922 -23.65 -22.54 -20.36
C ARG A 922 -23.78 -22.06 -18.92
N ASP A 923 -22.79 -21.35 -18.43
CA ASP A 923 -22.72 -20.86 -17.07
C ASP A 923 -23.01 -19.36 -17.01
N GLY A 924 -23.48 -18.88 -15.89
CA GLY A 924 -23.54 -17.43 -15.60
C GLY A 924 -22.14 -16.87 -15.36
N GLY A 925 -21.97 -15.59 -15.61
CA GLY A 925 -20.70 -14.92 -15.30
C GLY A 925 -20.72 -13.45 -15.62
N ALA A 926 -19.72 -12.75 -15.07
CA ALA A 926 -19.46 -11.35 -15.33
C ALA A 926 -18.52 -11.17 -16.53
N GLU A 927 -18.76 -10.10 -17.29
CA GLU A 927 -17.84 -9.61 -18.31
C GLU A 927 -17.56 -8.13 -18.11
N VAL A 928 -16.35 -7.71 -18.45
CA VAL A 928 -15.94 -6.30 -18.40
C VAL A 928 -15.51 -5.85 -19.80
N PRO A 929 -16.44 -5.37 -20.62
CA PRO A 929 -16.07 -4.70 -21.87
C PRO A 929 -15.31 -3.40 -21.56
N GLN A 930 -14.18 -3.24 -22.23
CA GLN A 930 -13.23 -2.13 -22.09
C GLN A 930 -13.19 -1.37 -23.41
N ILE A 931 -13.18 -0.03 -23.32
CA ILE A 931 -13.17 0.85 -24.48
C ILE A 931 -11.85 1.62 -24.49
N TYR A 932 -11.10 1.46 -25.56
CA TYR A 932 -9.81 2.12 -25.77
C TYR A 932 -9.90 3.13 -26.90
N LEU A 933 -9.32 4.31 -26.68
CA LEU A 933 -9.21 5.36 -27.67
C LEU A 933 -7.86 5.32 -28.35
N GLY A 934 -7.84 5.25 -29.65
CA GLY A 934 -6.63 5.26 -30.48
C GLY A 934 -5.98 6.66 -30.54
N SER A 935 -4.73 6.73 -30.97
CA SER A 935 -4.04 7.99 -31.26
C SER A 935 -4.73 8.75 -32.38
N PRO A 936 -4.64 10.10 -32.44
CA PRO A 936 -5.15 10.88 -33.55
C PRO A 936 -4.36 10.59 -34.84
N SER A 937 -5.03 10.68 -35.99
CA SER A 937 -4.39 10.43 -37.30
C SER A 937 -3.31 11.46 -37.62
N ASN A 938 -3.39 12.65 -37.06
CA ASN A 938 -2.41 13.72 -37.17
C ASN A 938 -2.12 14.28 -35.77
N PRO A 939 -1.23 13.65 -35.03
CA PRO A 939 -0.92 14.12 -33.68
C PRO A 939 -0.22 15.48 -33.72
N PRO A 940 -0.51 16.39 -32.79
CA PRO A 940 0.22 17.65 -32.65
C PRO A 940 1.72 17.40 -32.47
N ILE A 941 2.53 18.26 -33.09
CA ILE A 941 4.00 18.15 -33.01
C ILE A 941 4.45 18.36 -31.56
N GLY A 942 5.35 17.48 -31.09
CA GLY A 942 5.88 17.53 -29.71
C GLY A 942 4.93 17.04 -28.63
N THR A 943 3.94 16.23 -29.01
CA THR A 943 3.01 15.59 -28.09
C THR A 943 2.98 14.09 -28.34
N ASP A 944 3.15 13.31 -27.31
CA ASP A 944 3.08 11.85 -27.38
C ASP A 944 1.65 11.36 -27.23
N PHE A 945 1.33 10.30 -27.95
CA PHE A 945 0.04 9.59 -27.84
C PHE A 945 0.25 8.10 -27.78
N ALA A 946 -0.34 7.49 -26.76
CA ALA A 946 -0.41 6.03 -26.69
C ALA A 946 -1.19 5.47 -27.90
N LEU A 947 -0.79 4.31 -28.39
CA LEU A 947 -1.49 3.59 -29.44
C LEU A 947 -2.95 3.35 -29.07
N ARG A 948 -3.17 3.05 -27.81
CA ARG A 948 -4.50 2.87 -27.17
C ARG A 948 -4.44 3.38 -25.73
N LYS A 949 -5.47 4.12 -25.30
CA LYS A 949 -5.67 4.45 -23.87
C LYS A 949 -7.07 4.03 -23.43
N LEU A 950 -7.22 3.45 -22.28
CA LEU A 950 -8.52 3.14 -21.68
C LEU A 950 -9.28 4.44 -21.43
N VAL A 951 -10.54 4.51 -21.89
CA VAL A 951 -11.42 5.69 -21.73
C VAL A 951 -12.82 5.31 -21.25
N GLY A 952 -13.08 4.03 -21.09
CA GLY A 952 -14.37 3.55 -20.59
C GLY A 952 -14.37 2.05 -20.34
N PHE A 953 -15.20 1.63 -19.41
CA PHE A 953 -15.50 0.23 -19.13
C PHE A 953 -16.89 0.10 -18.50
N ALA A 954 -17.40 -1.14 -18.49
CA ALA A 954 -18.62 -1.46 -17.75
C ALA A 954 -18.52 -2.93 -17.28
N ARG A 955 -19.01 -3.23 -16.07
CA ARG A 955 -19.18 -4.61 -15.60
C ARG A 955 -20.62 -5.05 -15.83
N VAL A 956 -20.84 -6.23 -16.42
CA VAL A 956 -22.16 -6.78 -16.69
C VAL A 956 -22.21 -8.26 -16.30
N ASP A 957 -23.20 -8.62 -15.47
CA ASP A 957 -23.48 -9.98 -15.04
C ASP A 957 -24.59 -10.58 -15.89
N LEU A 958 -24.28 -11.67 -16.60
CA LEU A 958 -25.18 -12.27 -17.57
C LEU A 958 -25.39 -13.75 -17.31
N LYS A 959 -26.66 -14.15 -17.23
CA LYS A 959 -27.07 -15.55 -17.23
C LYS A 959 -26.87 -16.19 -18.62
N PRO A 960 -26.79 -17.53 -18.73
CA PRO A 960 -26.72 -18.21 -20.00
C PRO A 960 -27.76 -17.72 -21.01
N GLY A 961 -27.32 -17.35 -22.21
CA GLY A 961 -28.18 -16.83 -23.28
C GLY A 961 -28.61 -15.38 -23.11
N GLN A 962 -28.44 -14.77 -21.96
CA GLN A 962 -28.83 -13.37 -21.71
C GLN A 962 -27.94 -12.42 -22.51
N ALA A 963 -28.52 -11.30 -22.94
CA ALA A 963 -27.81 -10.19 -23.57
C ALA A 963 -28.23 -8.88 -22.95
N THR A 964 -27.31 -7.94 -22.92
CA THR A 964 -27.56 -6.56 -22.50
C THR A 964 -26.93 -5.57 -23.46
N ARG A 965 -27.51 -4.40 -23.60
CA ARG A 965 -26.89 -3.27 -24.30
C ARG A 965 -26.10 -2.45 -23.29
N VAL A 966 -24.81 -2.45 -23.47
CA VAL A 966 -23.88 -1.61 -22.72
C VAL A 966 -23.88 -0.22 -23.35
N LYS A 967 -23.88 0.82 -22.52
CA LYS A 967 -23.74 2.22 -22.92
C LYS A 967 -22.71 2.87 -22.04
N VAL A 968 -21.68 3.43 -22.66
CA VAL A 968 -20.61 4.14 -21.95
C VAL A 968 -20.47 5.53 -22.55
N ARG A 969 -20.56 6.53 -21.72
CA ARG A 969 -20.30 7.91 -22.10
C ARG A 969 -18.82 8.20 -21.83
N ILE A 970 -18.13 8.70 -22.84
CA ILE A 970 -16.77 9.17 -22.77
C ILE A 970 -16.81 10.70 -22.81
N ASP A 971 -16.41 11.32 -21.73
CA ASP A 971 -16.47 12.76 -21.59
C ASP A 971 -15.36 13.45 -22.37
N ARG A 972 -15.52 14.73 -22.62
CA ARG A 972 -14.55 15.55 -23.36
C ARG A 972 -13.14 15.49 -22.77
N ARG A 973 -13.03 15.37 -21.45
CA ARG A 973 -11.76 15.26 -20.74
C ARG A 973 -10.96 14.01 -21.18
N GLU A 974 -11.62 12.88 -21.37
CA GLU A 974 -10.99 11.63 -21.81
C GLU A 974 -10.56 11.66 -23.29
N LEU A 975 -11.18 12.52 -24.06
CA LEU A 975 -10.83 12.77 -25.47
C LEU A 975 -9.67 13.75 -25.64
N SER A 976 -9.23 14.36 -24.52
CA SER A 976 -8.18 15.39 -24.49
C SER A 976 -6.80 14.79 -24.22
N TYR A 977 -5.80 15.57 -24.51
CA TYR A 977 -4.39 15.41 -24.14
C TYR A 977 -3.91 16.67 -23.43
N TRP A 978 -2.81 16.59 -22.72
CA TRP A 978 -2.19 17.76 -22.11
C TRP A 978 -1.29 18.48 -23.12
N SER A 979 -1.60 19.72 -23.43
CA SER A 979 -0.77 20.55 -24.29
C SER A 979 0.24 21.33 -23.47
N VAL A 980 1.50 20.94 -23.53
CA VAL A 980 2.61 21.65 -22.86
C VAL A 980 2.71 23.11 -23.37
N ALA A 981 2.38 23.35 -24.63
CA ALA A 981 2.43 24.71 -25.20
C ALA A 981 1.33 25.64 -24.66
N GLN A 982 0.19 25.09 -24.22
CA GLN A 982 -0.96 25.85 -23.70
C GLN A 982 -1.08 25.72 -22.17
N HIS A 983 -0.36 24.79 -21.55
CA HIS A 983 -0.51 24.39 -20.14
C HIS A 983 -1.98 24.07 -19.79
N ASP A 984 -2.65 23.35 -20.70
CA ASP A 984 -4.09 23.04 -20.54
C ASP A 984 -4.48 21.77 -21.30
N TRP A 985 -5.64 21.23 -20.95
CA TRP A 985 -6.26 20.09 -21.60
C TRP A 985 -6.90 20.49 -22.93
N VAL A 986 -6.41 19.91 -24.00
CA VAL A 986 -6.85 20.18 -25.36
C VAL A 986 -7.45 18.94 -26.01
N VAL A 987 -8.60 19.09 -26.65
CA VAL A 987 -9.21 18.00 -27.41
C VAL A 987 -8.41 17.76 -28.69
N ALA A 988 -7.96 16.51 -28.89
CA ALA A 988 -7.38 16.10 -30.15
C ALA A 988 -8.50 15.88 -31.17
N GLU A 989 -8.79 16.91 -31.97
CA GLU A 989 -9.84 16.89 -33.00
C GLU A 989 -9.53 15.92 -34.14
N GLY A 990 -10.56 15.43 -34.80
CA GLY A 990 -10.44 14.58 -36.00
C GLY A 990 -10.99 13.18 -35.79
N SER A 991 -10.68 12.28 -36.71
CA SER A 991 -11.10 10.89 -36.60
C SER A 991 -10.16 10.10 -35.67
N ARG A 992 -10.73 9.42 -34.68
CA ARG A 992 -10.02 8.57 -33.73
C ARG A 992 -10.59 7.14 -33.76
N ALA A 993 -9.73 6.14 -33.81
CA ALA A 993 -10.15 4.76 -33.70
C ALA A 993 -10.66 4.46 -32.27
N LEU A 994 -11.73 3.68 -32.18
CA LEU A 994 -12.23 3.10 -30.95
C LEU A 994 -12.11 1.58 -31.03
N TYR A 995 -11.56 1.01 -29.96
CA TYR A 995 -11.37 -0.42 -29.80
C TYR A 995 -12.17 -0.89 -28.59
N ILE A 996 -13.09 -1.82 -28.78
CA ILE A 996 -13.91 -2.39 -27.72
C ILE A 996 -13.50 -3.86 -27.56
N GLY A 997 -13.05 -4.22 -26.39
CA GLY A 997 -12.47 -5.53 -26.13
C GLY A 997 -12.71 -6.04 -24.72
N ALA A 998 -12.27 -7.27 -24.47
CA ALA A 998 -12.22 -7.88 -23.15
C ALA A 998 -10.85 -7.66 -22.46
N SER A 999 -9.89 -7.09 -23.19
CA SER A 999 -8.59 -6.65 -22.69
C SER A 999 -7.97 -5.66 -23.69
N SER A 1000 -6.79 -5.12 -23.38
CA SER A 1000 -6.01 -4.28 -24.31
C SER A 1000 -5.56 -5.02 -25.57
N ARG A 1001 -5.60 -6.34 -25.58
CA ARG A 1001 -5.24 -7.20 -26.73
C ARG A 1001 -6.42 -7.95 -27.34
N ASP A 1002 -7.41 -8.37 -26.56
CA ASP A 1002 -8.61 -9.06 -27.06
C ASP A 1002 -9.67 -8.05 -27.55
N ILE A 1003 -9.40 -7.45 -28.71
CA ILE A 1003 -10.29 -6.47 -29.35
C ILE A 1003 -11.35 -7.18 -30.19
N ARG A 1004 -12.62 -7.02 -29.81
CA ARG A 1004 -13.78 -7.70 -30.42
C ARG A 1004 -14.59 -6.83 -31.37
N LEU A 1005 -14.65 -5.50 -31.11
CA LEU A 1005 -15.29 -4.57 -32.01
C LEU A 1005 -14.35 -3.38 -32.28
N ARG A 1006 -14.48 -2.80 -33.47
CA ARG A 1006 -13.70 -1.61 -33.88
C ARG A 1006 -14.63 -0.60 -34.50
N GLY A 1007 -14.45 0.68 -34.16
CA GLY A 1007 -15.20 1.78 -34.70
C GLY A 1007 -14.32 3.03 -34.87
N GLN A 1008 -14.94 4.07 -35.35
CA GLN A 1008 -14.29 5.39 -35.45
C GLN A 1008 -15.22 6.45 -34.88
N ALA A 1009 -14.69 7.27 -34.00
CA ALA A 1009 -15.36 8.46 -33.52
C ALA A 1009 -14.82 9.69 -34.25
N ARG A 1010 -15.71 10.58 -34.66
CA ARG A 1010 -15.36 11.88 -35.15
C ARG A 1010 -15.40 12.88 -34.00
N ILE A 1011 -14.23 13.26 -33.52
CA ILE A 1011 -14.09 14.19 -32.41
C ILE A 1011 -14.01 15.59 -33.01
N GLY A 1012 -15.03 16.41 -32.76
CA GLY A 1012 -15.17 17.76 -33.22
C GLY A 1012 -15.26 18.79 -32.09
N ARG A 1013 -15.34 20.07 -32.49
CA ARG A 1013 -15.52 21.20 -31.55
C ARG A 1013 -16.83 21.15 -30.82
#